data_0af6da7f0619b3e624a384e42930d3cb
#
_entry.id   0af6da7f0619b3e624a384e42930d3cb
#
_cell.length_a   1.000
_cell.length_b   1.000
_cell.length_c   1.000
_cell.angle_alpha   90.00
_cell.angle_beta   90.00
_cell.angle_gamma   90.00
#
_symmetry.space_group_name_H-M   'P 1'
#
loop_
_entity.id
_entity.type
_entity.pdbx_description
1 polymer ?
#
loop_
_entity_poly.entity_id
_entity_poly.type
_entity_poly.pdbx_seq_one_letter_code
_entity_poly.pdbx_strand_id
1 'polypeptide(L)'
;MCQHLWLLLAAAAIGMLSVCPGAVEGQVVEWHQAETAVEPHEEAYREALTLLEEGGDPEEAIALLQPVVATQPLYRHDNEGSVAFWLAEAYTRAGHERQAFIMRRMGARASLQENEIDWWLVDAYVREVFREQHLNEYLYASELYMRALQAVPADGPERLRDTITTHLAAAAVLLSEGQRAETGTERPTAERMDEGWAAPQDFPTYLAAWWRREDPDLVTTRNERLEEHLQRLAYVWEAYRPEGQLDDRGLIYMRFGEPQYTTTIPFDTPQMRERVIDEVPGITTFDFRDNEVWSFRHIDRNATYLFAEDKRRYYESEVLNLLPRRLQRGFSPSGRGERDSQATVYALYETYQTLSNYAVEYGTRFSDISNYVFDLDMQRLYGGQTQMMPESPATVAAREASRARTEDAWFVQQRERTVPDAESFVLHDMPQWDYALRAARFLESDGRTRTEVYWAVDASGIEEEDDRVQRLGIEAPADVADERLLQSVIVHRASNYAVEAQGSSVQQVYARRTNGQRTGWVEGTDTVVAAIEEDDAPYHVGLQWNGHLLGDVPDPDALTMESAGPLTSLTRHRIDSLRTLDASGTTLEMSDLKPLRFDDPTADPSTAPPYPYAMLGPDTPVAIYFELYHLTVPDGENARYTVAYELVRREGRGLFARTFTEDIPDRSVTTLSQESAQPRTDELILIEWQDAWEGGTVELTVRVTDEATGATAERTLAFDIDPSS
;
A
#
# COMPACT_ATOMS: atom_id res chain seq x y z
N MET A 1 8.21 -31.43 -35.03
CA MET A 1 8.02 -30.85 -36.37
C MET A 1 7.17 -29.57 -36.34
N CYS A 2 6.78 -29.06 -35.19
CA CYS A 2 6.01 -27.79 -35.06
C CYS A 2 6.86 -26.57 -34.61
N GLN A 3 8.13 -26.75 -34.30
CA GLN A 3 8.97 -25.61 -33.84
C GLN A 3 9.63 -24.81 -34.98
N HIS A 4 9.57 -25.26 -36.22
CA HIS A 4 10.16 -24.54 -37.34
C HIS A 4 9.22 -23.68 -38.17
N LEU A 5 7.92 -23.69 -37.90
CA LEU A 5 6.94 -22.87 -38.65
C LEU A 5 6.84 -21.44 -38.10
N TRP A 6 7.21 -21.21 -36.84
CA TRP A 6 7.14 -19.91 -36.18
C TRP A 6 8.29 -18.95 -36.50
N LEU A 7 9.45 -19.50 -36.91
CA LEU A 7 10.61 -18.69 -37.31
C LEU A 7 10.53 -18.12 -38.73
N LEU A 8 9.63 -18.63 -39.55
CA LEU A 8 9.46 -18.14 -40.93
C LEU A 8 8.44 -16.98 -41.06
N LEU A 9 7.53 -16.83 -40.11
CA LEU A 9 6.58 -15.70 -40.07
C LEU A 9 7.19 -14.44 -39.43
N ALA A 10 8.11 -14.57 -38.50
CA ALA A 10 8.86 -13.45 -37.89
C ALA A 10 9.94 -12.86 -38.83
N ALA A 11 10.43 -13.62 -39.81
CA ALA A 11 11.45 -13.16 -40.74
C ALA A 11 10.93 -12.35 -41.94
N ALA A 12 9.63 -12.39 -42.19
CA ALA A 12 9.01 -11.63 -43.27
C ALA A 12 8.68 -10.17 -42.92
N ALA A 13 8.69 -9.81 -41.63
CA ALA A 13 8.39 -8.44 -41.16
C ALA A 13 9.65 -7.56 -40.95
N ILE A 14 10.87 -8.09 -41.03
CA ILE A 14 12.12 -7.35 -40.80
C ILE A 14 12.87 -6.99 -42.08
N GLY A 15 12.36 -7.37 -43.26
CA GLY A 15 13.05 -7.30 -44.54
C GLY A 15 12.86 -6.06 -45.41
N MET A 16 12.19 -4.99 -44.97
CA MET A 16 12.00 -3.80 -45.82
C MET A 16 12.17 -2.47 -45.07
N LEU A 17 13.40 -2.16 -44.69
CA LEU A 17 13.79 -0.77 -44.38
C LEU A 17 15.29 -0.59 -44.53
N SER A 18 15.72 -0.48 -45.77
CA SER A 18 16.93 0.30 -46.14
C SER A 18 16.99 0.44 -47.66
N VAL A 19 16.73 1.63 -48.18
CA VAL A 19 17.39 2.24 -49.36
C VAL A 19 16.95 3.71 -49.50
N CYS A 20 17.89 4.60 -49.23
CA CYS A 20 18.27 5.88 -49.85
C CYS A 20 17.33 7.07 -49.98
N PRO A 21 17.87 8.29 -49.75
CA PRO A 21 17.20 9.56 -49.93
C PRO A 21 17.36 10.10 -51.36
N GLY A 22 16.27 10.43 -51.99
CA GLY A 22 16.23 11.17 -53.26
C GLY A 22 15.13 12.19 -53.18
N ALA A 23 15.48 13.47 -53.19
CA ALA A 23 14.57 14.60 -53.30
C ALA A 23 13.80 14.54 -54.60
N VAL A 24 12.46 14.67 -54.51
CA VAL A 24 11.63 15.13 -55.64
C VAL A 24 10.59 16.11 -55.10
N GLU A 25 10.60 17.28 -55.72
CA GLU A 25 9.68 18.40 -55.49
C GLU A 25 8.23 18.04 -55.78
N GLY A 26 7.36 18.59 -54.95
CA GLY A 26 6.04 19.16 -55.21
C GLY A 26 5.08 18.43 -56.11
N GLN A 27 4.16 17.66 -55.52
CA GLN A 27 2.76 17.61 -55.99
C GLN A 27 1.86 17.58 -54.75
N VAL A 28 1.12 18.67 -54.54
CA VAL A 28 -0.04 18.74 -53.64
C VAL A 28 -1.10 17.81 -54.23
N VAL A 29 -1.25 16.62 -53.68
CA VAL A 29 -2.38 15.76 -53.95
C VAL A 29 -3.52 16.26 -53.06
N GLU A 30 -4.52 16.94 -53.66
CA GLU A 30 -5.80 17.16 -53.02
C GLU A 30 -6.39 15.80 -52.66
N TRP A 31 -6.46 15.52 -51.35
CA TRP A 31 -7.23 14.39 -50.85
C TRP A 31 -8.71 14.72 -51.04
N HIS A 32 -9.29 14.22 -52.13
CA HIS A 32 -10.75 14.10 -52.20
C HIS A 32 -11.19 13.20 -51.06
N GLN A 33 -12.15 13.69 -50.27
CA GLN A 33 -12.91 12.87 -49.34
C GLN A 33 -13.47 11.67 -50.10
N ALA A 34 -12.80 10.54 -50.04
CA ALA A 34 -13.37 9.27 -50.41
C ALA A 34 -14.49 8.99 -49.39
N GLU A 35 -15.73 8.95 -49.88
CA GLU A 35 -16.84 8.35 -49.15
C GLU A 35 -16.37 7.05 -48.56
N THR A 36 -16.54 6.89 -47.25
CA THR A 36 -16.17 5.80 -46.40
C THR A 36 -16.54 4.44 -47.00
N ALA A 37 -15.60 3.83 -47.69
CA ALA A 37 -15.62 2.38 -47.85
C ALA A 37 -15.36 1.82 -46.44
N VAL A 38 -16.37 1.20 -45.86
CA VAL A 38 -16.28 0.46 -44.59
C VAL A 38 -15.08 -0.50 -44.76
N GLU A 39 -14.05 -0.36 -43.92
CA GLU A 39 -12.91 -1.24 -44.02
C GLU A 39 -13.37 -2.70 -43.84
N PRO A 40 -12.86 -3.66 -44.63
CA PRO A 40 -13.29 -5.06 -44.52
C PRO A 40 -13.21 -5.63 -43.10
N HIS A 41 -12.35 -5.04 -42.26
CA HIS A 41 -12.19 -5.39 -40.86
C HIS A 41 -13.37 -4.93 -39.99
N GLU A 42 -13.96 -3.77 -40.27
CA GLU A 42 -15.10 -3.24 -39.53
C GLU A 42 -16.35 -4.08 -39.71
N GLU A 43 -16.62 -4.54 -40.93
CA GLU A 43 -17.77 -5.41 -41.22
C GLU A 43 -17.63 -6.76 -40.50
N ALA A 44 -16.47 -7.44 -40.62
CA ALA A 44 -16.21 -8.71 -39.95
C ALA A 44 -16.27 -8.57 -38.42
N TYR A 45 -15.72 -7.47 -37.88
CA TYR A 45 -15.76 -7.21 -36.43
C TYR A 45 -17.20 -7.02 -35.93
N ARG A 46 -18.00 -6.19 -36.58
CA ARG A 46 -19.41 -5.92 -36.19
C ARG A 46 -20.30 -7.17 -36.33
N GLU A 47 -20.10 -7.96 -37.37
CA GLU A 47 -20.83 -9.22 -37.59
C GLU A 47 -20.52 -10.22 -36.49
N ALA A 48 -19.23 -10.36 -36.14
CA ALA A 48 -18.80 -11.24 -35.05
C ALA A 48 -19.36 -10.82 -33.68
N LEU A 49 -19.37 -9.49 -33.39
CA LEU A 49 -19.97 -8.99 -32.14
C LEU A 49 -21.47 -9.30 -32.10
N THR A 50 -22.20 -9.04 -33.17
CA THR A 50 -23.63 -9.33 -33.24
C THR A 50 -23.88 -10.83 -32.98
N LEU A 51 -23.12 -11.73 -33.61
CA LEU A 51 -23.21 -13.16 -33.39
C LEU A 51 -23.00 -13.53 -31.92
N LEU A 52 -21.96 -12.95 -31.28
CA LEU A 52 -21.65 -13.25 -29.89
C LEU A 52 -22.71 -12.69 -28.92
N GLU A 53 -23.25 -11.50 -29.18
CA GLU A 53 -24.31 -10.89 -28.36
C GLU A 53 -25.64 -11.60 -28.46
N GLU A 54 -26.01 -12.06 -29.65
CA GLU A 54 -27.25 -12.80 -29.89
C GLU A 54 -27.19 -14.30 -29.51
N GLY A 55 -26.00 -14.76 -29.05
CA GLY A 55 -25.79 -16.16 -28.68
C GLY A 55 -25.68 -17.10 -29.90
N GLY A 56 -25.20 -16.58 -31.01
CA GLY A 56 -24.92 -17.33 -32.22
C GLY A 56 -23.73 -18.30 -32.10
N ASP A 57 -23.35 -18.91 -33.24
CA ASP A 57 -22.27 -19.89 -33.26
C ASP A 57 -20.91 -19.25 -33.00
N PRO A 58 -20.20 -19.59 -31.89
CA PRO A 58 -18.90 -19.03 -31.59
C PRO A 58 -17.82 -19.40 -32.63
N GLU A 59 -17.94 -20.53 -33.33
CA GLU A 59 -17.00 -20.92 -34.38
C GLU A 59 -17.08 -19.99 -35.62
N GLU A 60 -18.28 -19.48 -35.93
CA GLU A 60 -18.47 -18.51 -36.97
C GLU A 60 -17.84 -17.16 -36.60
N ALA A 61 -18.03 -16.70 -35.37
CA ALA A 61 -17.37 -15.51 -34.84
C ALA A 61 -15.82 -15.65 -34.84
N ILE A 62 -15.29 -16.83 -34.49
CA ILE A 62 -13.85 -17.12 -34.59
C ILE A 62 -13.35 -16.95 -36.01
N ALA A 63 -14.07 -17.52 -36.99
CA ALA A 63 -13.68 -17.43 -38.40
C ALA A 63 -13.65 -15.98 -38.93
N LEU A 64 -14.54 -15.13 -38.46
CA LEU A 64 -14.58 -13.70 -38.82
C LEU A 64 -13.46 -12.89 -38.17
N LEU A 65 -13.11 -13.17 -36.88
CA LEU A 65 -12.15 -12.38 -36.11
C LEU A 65 -10.69 -12.80 -36.35
N GLN A 66 -10.40 -14.06 -36.67
CA GLN A 66 -9.05 -14.54 -36.90
C GLN A 66 -8.25 -13.75 -37.95
N PRO A 67 -8.79 -13.40 -39.14
CA PRO A 67 -8.06 -12.60 -40.13
C PRO A 67 -7.75 -11.19 -39.62
N VAL A 68 -8.66 -10.60 -38.84
CA VAL A 68 -8.52 -9.23 -38.31
C VAL A 68 -7.42 -9.20 -37.24
N VAL A 69 -7.46 -10.13 -36.26
CA VAL A 69 -6.49 -10.16 -35.18
C VAL A 69 -5.05 -10.38 -35.69
N ALA A 70 -4.89 -11.07 -36.80
CA ALA A 70 -3.58 -11.32 -37.41
C ALA A 70 -2.89 -10.04 -37.93
N THR A 71 -3.65 -9.01 -38.22
CA THR A 71 -3.16 -7.72 -38.75
C THR A 71 -3.25 -6.60 -37.73
N GLN A 72 -4.33 -6.58 -36.93
CA GLN A 72 -4.64 -5.50 -35.99
C GLN A 72 -5.27 -6.07 -34.72
N PRO A 73 -4.47 -6.60 -33.77
CA PRO A 73 -5.00 -7.26 -32.58
C PRO A 73 -5.81 -6.32 -31.66
N LEU A 74 -5.50 -5.03 -31.67
CA LEU A 74 -6.17 -4.02 -30.86
C LEU A 74 -7.28 -3.26 -31.61
N TYR A 75 -7.57 -3.64 -32.86
CA TYR A 75 -8.67 -3.03 -33.59
C TYR A 75 -9.96 -3.12 -32.78
N ARG A 76 -10.67 -2.00 -32.66
CA ARG A 76 -11.95 -1.87 -31.98
C ARG A 76 -12.74 -0.69 -32.55
N HIS A 77 -14.03 -0.71 -32.34
CA HIS A 77 -14.90 0.41 -32.63
C HIS A 77 -15.36 1.06 -31.34
N ASP A 78 -15.14 2.34 -31.18
CA ASP A 78 -15.44 3.11 -29.96
C ASP A 78 -14.81 2.48 -28.72
N ASN A 79 -15.56 2.36 -27.62
CA ASN A 79 -15.14 1.72 -26.35
C ASN A 79 -15.63 0.28 -26.23
N GLU A 80 -15.90 -0.40 -27.33
CA GLU A 80 -16.12 -1.84 -27.37
C GLU A 80 -14.77 -2.57 -27.23
N GLY A 81 -14.77 -3.82 -26.79
CA GLY A 81 -13.53 -4.57 -26.61
C GLY A 81 -12.79 -4.79 -27.93
N SER A 82 -11.48 -4.91 -27.87
CA SER A 82 -10.63 -5.18 -29.05
C SER A 82 -10.94 -6.53 -29.68
N VAL A 83 -10.49 -6.70 -30.95
CA VAL A 83 -10.58 -7.99 -31.66
C VAL A 83 -9.95 -9.11 -30.86
N ALA A 84 -8.81 -8.86 -30.21
CA ALA A 84 -8.15 -9.86 -29.35
C ALA A 84 -9.02 -10.29 -28.17
N PHE A 85 -9.73 -9.34 -27.55
CA PHE A 85 -10.69 -9.63 -26.48
C PHE A 85 -11.86 -10.47 -27.00
N TRP A 86 -12.53 -10.05 -28.06
CA TRP A 86 -13.70 -10.75 -28.57
C TRP A 86 -13.38 -12.12 -29.17
N LEU A 87 -12.22 -12.28 -29.79
CA LEU A 87 -11.77 -13.57 -30.25
C LEU A 87 -11.49 -14.53 -29.09
N ALA A 88 -10.91 -14.01 -27.97
CA ALA A 88 -10.74 -14.80 -26.77
C ALA A 88 -12.10 -15.21 -26.17
N GLU A 89 -13.07 -14.31 -26.14
CA GLU A 89 -14.43 -14.62 -25.67
C GLU A 89 -15.13 -15.67 -26.57
N ALA A 90 -14.95 -15.59 -27.89
CA ALA A 90 -15.44 -16.60 -28.81
C ALA A 90 -14.81 -17.97 -28.55
N TYR A 91 -13.49 -18.02 -28.35
CA TYR A 91 -12.79 -19.26 -27.97
C TYR A 91 -13.26 -19.82 -26.63
N THR A 92 -13.49 -18.97 -25.63
CA THR A 92 -14.02 -19.41 -24.33
C THR A 92 -15.40 -20.04 -24.50
N ARG A 93 -16.28 -19.43 -25.28
CA ARG A 93 -17.63 -19.98 -25.56
C ARG A 93 -17.61 -21.27 -26.37
N ALA A 94 -16.60 -21.44 -27.23
CA ALA A 94 -16.36 -22.69 -27.97
C ALA A 94 -15.69 -23.79 -27.13
N GLY A 95 -15.31 -23.51 -25.88
CA GLY A 95 -14.59 -24.45 -25.00
C GLY A 95 -13.09 -24.57 -25.29
N HIS A 96 -12.52 -23.61 -25.99
CA HIS A 96 -11.12 -23.58 -26.38
C HIS A 96 -10.27 -22.72 -25.43
N GLU A 97 -10.23 -23.03 -24.14
CA GLU A 97 -9.63 -22.23 -23.07
C GLU A 97 -8.16 -21.84 -23.36
N ARG A 98 -7.37 -22.79 -23.89
CA ARG A 98 -5.97 -22.52 -24.20
C ARG A 98 -5.79 -21.47 -25.29
N GLN A 99 -6.64 -21.47 -26.31
CA GLN A 99 -6.62 -20.50 -27.41
C GLN A 99 -7.13 -19.14 -26.89
N ALA A 100 -8.14 -19.12 -26.03
CA ALA A 100 -8.63 -17.92 -25.37
C ALA A 100 -7.50 -17.21 -24.60
N PHE A 101 -6.78 -17.94 -23.77
CA PHE A 101 -5.64 -17.39 -23.03
C PHE A 101 -4.53 -16.86 -23.93
N ILE A 102 -4.19 -17.60 -25.01
CA ILE A 102 -3.20 -17.12 -25.99
C ILE A 102 -3.61 -15.79 -26.62
N MET A 103 -4.89 -15.62 -26.95
CA MET A 103 -5.39 -14.37 -27.53
C MET A 103 -5.37 -13.22 -26.52
N ARG A 104 -5.82 -13.42 -25.29
CA ARG A 104 -5.74 -12.41 -24.21
C ARG A 104 -4.29 -11.98 -23.97
N ARG A 105 -3.37 -12.95 -23.87
CA ARG A 105 -1.94 -12.67 -23.71
C ARG A 105 -1.35 -11.90 -24.88
N MET A 106 -1.71 -12.27 -26.11
CA MET A 106 -1.22 -11.58 -27.31
C MET A 106 -1.72 -10.14 -27.36
N GLY A 107 -3.01 -9.91 -27.10
CA GLY A 107 -3.58 -8.57 -27.02
C GLY A 107 -2.97 -7.73 -25.89
N ALA A 108 -2.75 -8.32 -24.72
CA ALA A 108 -2.08 -7.67 -23.58
C ALA A 108 -0.65 -7.22 -23.94
N ARG A 109 0.12 -8.07 -24.63
CA ARG A 109 1.44 -7.69 -25.11
C ARG A 109 1.42 -6.59 -26.16
N ALA A 110 0.45 -6.63 -27.09
CA ALA A 110 0.25 -5.57 -28.06
C ALA A 110 -0.13 -4.25 -27.36
N SER A 111 -1.03 -4.28 -26.39
CA SER A 111 -1.40 -3.09 -25.60
C SER A 111 -0.20 -2.43 -24.92
N LEU A 112 0.70 -3.22 -24.35
CA LEU A 112 1.93 -2.71 -23.73
C LEU A 112 2.92 -2.11 -24.76
N GLN A 113 3.01 -2.72 -25.94
CA GLN A 113 3.94 -2.26 -27.01
C GLN A 113 3.43 -0.98 -27.71
N GLU A 114 2.14 -0.93 -28.01
CA GLU A 114 1.52 0.18 -28.74
C GLU A 114 1.04 1.30 -27.82
N ASN A 115 1.09 1.07 -26.49
CA ASN A 115 0.55 1.97 -25.45
C ASN A 115 -0.93 2.31 -25.69
N GLU A 116 -1.69 1.35 -26.23
CA GLU A 116 -3.13 1.44 -26.45
C GLU A 116 -3.86 0.49 -25.49
N ILE A 117 -4.65 1.04 -24.59
CA ILE A 117 -5.29 0.29 -23.51
C ILE A 117 -6.73 -0.07 -23.85
N ASP A 118 -7.03 -1.37 -23.79
CA ASP A 118 -8.38 -1.93 -23.86
C ASP A 118 -8.77 -2.49 -22.48
N TRP A 119 -9.65 -1.81 -21.76
CA TRP A 119 -10.08 -2.23 -20.42
C TRP A 119 -10.84 -3.57 -20.38
N TRP A 120 -11.51 -3.96 -21.44
CA TRP A 120 -12.13 -5.28 -21.54
C TRP A 120 -11.07 -6.39 -21.50
N LEU A 121 -10.03 -6.19 -22.28
CA LEU A 121 -8.90 -7.10 -22.33
C LEU A 121 -8.10 -7.09 -21.04
N VAL A 122 -7.88 -5.90 -20.44
CA VAL A 122 -7.19 -5.76 -19.14
C VAL A 122 -7.89 -6.59 -18.07
N ASP A 123 -9.20 -6.39 -17.88
CA ASP A 123 -9.98 -7.13 -16.89
C ASP A 123 -9.91 -8.63 -17.12
N ALA A 124 -10.17 -9.10 -18.34
CA ALA A 124 -10.18 -10.52 -18.66
C ALA A 124 -8.81 -11.18 -18.48
N TYR A 125 -7.73 -10.52 -18.96
CA TYR A 125 -6.38 -11.05 -18.88
C TYR A 125 -5.85 -11.06 -17.44
N VAL A 126 -5.99 -9.96 -16.70
CA VAL A 126 -5.51 -9.84 -15.33
C VAL A 126 -6.19 -10.88 -14.45
N ARG A 127 -7.53 -10.99 -14.51
CA ARG A 127 -8.26 -11.97 -13.71
C ARG A 127 -7.83 -13.41 -14.01
N GLU A 128 -7.67 -13.76 -15.28
CA GLU A 128 -7.25 -15.11 -15.67
C GLU A 128 -5.82 -15.42 -15.18
N VAL A 129 -4.87 -14.48 -15.38
CA VAL A 129 -3.48 -14.64 -14.95
C VAL A 129 -3.38 -14.93 -13.44
N PHE A 130 -4.11 -14.17 -12.63
CA PHE A 130 -4.04 -14.32 -11.18
C PHE A 130 -4.90 -15.48 -10.65
N ARG A 131 -6.04 -15.77 -11.27
CA ARG A 131 -6.88 -16.93 -10.92
C ARG A 131 -6.16 -18.26 -11.18
N GLU A 132 -5.59 -18.40 -12.38
CA GLU A 132 -4.91 -19.64 -12.81
C GLU A 132 -3.42 -19.67 -12.38
N GLN A 133 -2.97 -18.67 -11.64
CA GLN A 133 -1.60 -18.57 -11.10
C GLN A 133 -0.51 -18.67 -12.18
N HIS A 134 -0.69 -17.97 -13.29
CA HIS A 134 0.32 -17.88 -14.36
C HIS A 134 1.50 -17.01 -13.96
N LEU A 135 2.37 -17.48 -13.05
CA LEU A 135 3.45 -16.71 -12.41
C LEU A 135 4.35 -15.94 -13.41
N ASN A 136 4.62 -16.55 -14.58
CA ASN A 136 5.45 -15.91 -15.62
C ASN A 136 4.78 -14.70 -16.31
N GLU A 137 3.48 -14.51 -16.09
CA GLU A 137 2.71 -13.42 -16.66
C GLU A 137 2.38 -12.31 -15.64
N TYR A 138 2.69 -12.51 -14.35
CA TYR A 138 2.37 -11.56 -13.27
C TYR A 138 2.91 -10.16 -13.53
N LEU A 139 4.19 -10.04 -13.90
CA LEU A 139 4.80 -8.75 -14.22
C LEU A 139 4.05 -8.02 -15.34
N TYR A 140 3.70 -8.72 -16.42
CA TYR A 140 3.02 -8.11 -17.55
C TYR A 140 1.57 -7.73 -17.23
N ALA A 141 0.88 -8.56 -16.44
CA ALA A 141 -0.48 -8.28 -16.00
C ALA A 141 -0.52 -7.06 -15.06
N SER A 142 0.43 -6.97 -14.14
CA SER A 142 0.57 -5.83 -13.23
C SER A 142 0.94 -4.54 -13.97
N GLU A 143 1.88 -4.59 -14.92
CA GLU A 143 2.25 -3.45 -15.74
C GLU A 143 1.07 -2.97 -16.61
N LEU A 144 0.34 -3.90 -17.23
CA LEU A 144 -0.84 -3.57 -18.01
C LEU A 144 -1.92 -2.90 -17.16
N TYR A 145 -2.16 -3.43 -15.95
CA TYR A 145 -3.11 -2.86 -15.00
C TYR A 145 -2.72 -1.43 -14.58
N MET A 146 -1.45 -1.21 -14.27
CA MET A 146 -0.94 0.12 -13.91
C MET A 146 -1.10 1.14 -15.03
N ARG A 147 -0.88 0.76 -16.29
CA ARG A 147 -1.13 1.63 -17.45
C ARG A 147 -2.62 1.87 -17.66
N ALA A 148 -3.45 0.84 -17.42
CA ALA A 148 -4.89 0.96 -17.55
C ALA A 148 -5.48 1.97 -16.55
N LEU A 149 -4.96 2.05 -15.32
CA LEU A 149 -5.36 3.09 -14.36
C LEU A 149 -5.10 4.51 -14.88
N GLN A 150 -4.08 4.71 -15.72
CA GLN A 150 -3.77 6.01 -16.32
C GLN A 150 -4.60 6.31 -17.61
N ALA A 151 -5.30 5.30 -18.12
CA ALA A 151 -6.05 5.35 -19.36
C ALA A 151 -7.52 4.93 -19.17
N VAL A 152 -8.13 5.36 -18.06
CA VAL A 152 -9.56 5.11 -17.81
C VAL A 152 -10.39 5.94 -18.77
N PRO A 153 -11.27 5.31 -19.59
CA PRO A 153 -12.08 6.04 -20.55
C PRO A 153 -13.13 6.90 -19.82
N ALA A 154 -13.35 8.13 -20.30
CA ALA A 154 -14.37 9.03 -19.74
C ALA A 154 -15.80 8.53 -20.00
N ASP A 155 -16.00 7.83 -21.11
CA ASP A 155 -17.30 7.29 -21.55
C ASP A 155 -17.14 5.83 -21.97
N GLY A 156 -18.23 5.06 -21.93
CA GLY A 156 -18.24 3.67 -22.38
C GLY A 156 -19.56 2.96 -22.07
N PRO A 157 -19.74 1.72 -22.58
CA PRO A 157 -20.89 0.89 -22.26
C PRO A 157 -21.03 0.70 -20.73
N GLU A 158 -22.27 0.59 -20.25
CA GLU A 158 -22.58 0.41 -18.82
C GLU A 158 -21.75 -0.72 -18.18
N ARG A 159 -21.70 -1.86 -18.85
CA ARG A 159 -20.94 -3.03 -18.38
C ARG A 159 -19.44 -2.72 -18.20
N LEU A 160 -18.83 -1.93 -19.08
CA LEU A 160 -17.43 -1.51 -18.95
C LEU A 160 -17.26 -0.58 -17.75
N ARG A 161 -18.16 0.40 -17.60
CA ARG A 161 -18.13 1.32 -16.45
C ARG A 161 -18.27 0.56 -15.13
N ASP A 162 -19.19 -0.41 -15.05
CA ASP A 162 -19.37 -1.24 -13.85
C ASP A 162 -18.11 -2.07 -13.54
N THR A 163 -17.47 -2.60 -14.58
CA THR A 163 -16.21 -3.32 -14.44
C THR A 163 -15.12 -2.42 -13.85
N ILE A 164 -14.89 -1.26 -14.45
CA ILE A 164 -13.89 -0.29 -13.99
C ILE A 164 -14.24 0.20 -12.56
N THR A 165 -15.51 0.52 -12.30
CA THR A 165 -15.97 0.90 -10.95
C THR A 165 -15.67 -0.17 -9.92
N THR A 166 -15.84 -1.45 -10.27
CA THR A 166 -15.52 -2.57 -9.39
C THR A 166 -14.02 -2.62 -9.07
N HIS A 167 -13.16 -2.45 -10.07
CA HIS A 167 -11.71 -2.37 -9.85
C HIS A 167 -11.31 -1.21 -8.93
N LEU A 168 -11.88 -0.03 -9.18
CA LEU A 168 -11.61 1.16 -8.37
C LEU A 168 -12.13 1.02 -6.94
N ALA A 169 -13.34 0.46 -6.75
CA ALA A 169 -13.89 0.19 -5.42
C ALA A 169 -13.05 -0.82 -4.64
N ALA A 170 -12.61 -1.89 -5.31
CA ALA A 170 -11.74 -2.91 -4.70
C ALA A 170 -10.38 -2.33 -4.24
N ALA A 171 -9.87 -1.29 -4.90
CA ALA A 171 -8.68 -0.58 -4.47
C ALA A 171 -8.98 0.49 -3.40
N ALA A 172 -10.09 1.20 -3.50
CA ALA A 172 -10.47 2.28 -2.57
C ALA A 172 -10.65 1.81 -1.12
N VAL A 173 -11.05 0.54 -0.91
CA VAL A 173 -11.18 -0.04 0.45
C VAL A 173 -9.85 -0.21 1.17
N LEU A 174 -8.73 -0.19 0.43
CA LEU A 174 -7.38 -0.34 0.99
C LEU A 174 -6.82 0.98 1.55
N LEU A 175 -7.40 2.11 1.14
CA LEU A 175 -6.90 3.42 1.51
C LEU A 175 -7.28 3.78 2.95
N SER A 176 -6.37 4.46 3.65
CA SER A 176 -6.65 5.04 4.96
C SER A 176 -7.69 6.17 4.87
N GLU A 177 -8.29 6.53 6.01
CA GLU A 177 -9.25 7.65 6.08
C GLU A 177 -8.62 8.96 5.55
N GLY A 178 -7.35 9.22 5.92
CA GLY A 178 -6.62 10.39 5.44
C GLY A 178 -6.42 10.39 3.92
N GLN A 179 -6.04 9.25 3.34
CA GLN A 179 -5.87 9.09 1.88
C GLN A 179 -7.21 9.24 1.13
N ARG A 180 -8.29 8.70 1.69
CA ARG A 180 -9.63 8.90 1.12
C ARG A 180 -10.07 10.36 1.16
N ALA A 181 -9.80 11.07 2.27
CA ALA A 181 -10.10 12.48 2.40
C ALA A 181 -9.29 13.33 1.42
N GLU A 182 -8.01 13.01 1.20
CA GLU A 182 -7.15 13.66 0.22
C GLU A 182 -7.69 13.53 -1.20
N THR A 183 -8.18 12.37 -1.57
CA THR A 183 -8.71 12.10 -2.91
C THR A 183 -10.18 12.47 -3.08
N GLY A 184 -10.88 12.82 -2.00
CA GLY A 184 -12.34 13.03 -2.02
C GLY A 184 -13.13 11.74 -2.27
N THR A 185 -12.53 10.58 -2.03
CA THR A 185 -13.15 9.26 -2.25
C THR A 185 -13.81 8.78 -0.97
N GLU A 186 -15.05 8.29 -1.09
CA GLU A 186 -15.72 7.63 0.02
C GLU A 186 -15.39 6.14 0.07
N ARG A 187 -15.39 5.55 1.29
CA ARG A 187 -15.21 4.09 1.44
C ARG A 187 -16.36 3.37 0.75
N PRO A 188 -16.10 2.49 -0.23
CA PRO A 188 -17.15 1.69 -0.85
C PRO A 188 -17.72 0.69 0.15
N THR A 189 -19.04 0.54 0.11
CA THR A 189 -19.81 -0.54 0.75
C THR A 189 -20.78 -1.08 -0.26
N ALA A 190 -21.33 -2.29 -0.03
CA ALA A 190 -22.32 -2.85 -0.94
C ALA A 190 -23.54 -1.92 -1.11
N GLU A 191 -23.99 -1.27 -0.04
CA GLU A 191 -25.10 -0.30 -0.06
C GLU A 191 -24.76 0.91 -0.95
N ARG A 192 -23.56 1.50 -0.80
CA ARG A 192 -23.11 2.63 -1.62
C ARG A 192 -22.92 2.25 -3.08
N MET A 193 -22.46 1.03 -3.34
CA MET A 193 -22.36 0.51 -4.71
C MET A 193 -23.74 0.43 -5.37
N ASP A 194 -24.79 0.02 -4.63
CA ASP A 194 -26.18 0.02 -5.09
C ASP A 194 -26.73 1.43 -5.35
N GLU A 195 -26.28 2.42 -4.58
CA GLU A 195 -26.63 3.82 -4.74
C GLU A 195 -25.86 4.53 -5.86
N GLY A 196 -24.92 3.83 -6.51
CA GLY A 196 -24.11 4.35 -7.60
C GLY A 196 -22.79 4.99 -7.14
N TRP A 197 -22.08 4.34 -6.22
CA TRP A 197 -20.73 4.78 -5.85
C TRP A 197 -19.86 5.00 -7.10
N ALA A 198 -19.16 6.12 -7.12
CA ALA A 198 -18.23 6.46 -8.17
C ALA A 198 -16.98 7.12 -7.60
N ALA A 199 -15.83 6.78 -8.17
CA ALA A 199 -14.57 7.42 -7.83
C ALA A 199 -14.48 8.81 -8.51
N PRO A 200 -13.80 9.79 -7.89
CA PRO A 200 -13.40 11.03 -8.52
C PRO A 200 -12.57 10.80 -9.79
N GLN A 201 -12.59 11.75 -10.73
CA GLN A 201 -11.92 11.61 -12.02
C GLN A 201 -10.42 11.34 -11.91
N ASP A 202 -9.74 11.99 -10.94
CA ASP A 202 -8.30 11.87 -10.76
C ASP A 202 -7.89 10.64 -9.91
N PHE A 203 -8.87 9.92 -9.37
CA PHE A 203 -8.62 8.79 -8.50
C PHE A 203 -7.82 7.65 -9.14
N PRO A 204 -8.04 7.24 -10.40
CA PRO A 204 -7.22 6.21 -11.02
C PRO A 204 -5.74 6.59 -11.16
N THR A 205 -5.45 7.87 -11.45
CA THR A 205 -4.08 8.40 -11.50
C THR A 205 -3.44 8.39 -10.12
N TYR A 206 -4.17 8.78 -9.09
CA TYR A 206 -3.73 8.67 -7.70
C TYR A 206 -3.42 7.23 -7.31
N LEU A 207 -4.28 6.27 -7.67
CA LEU A 207 -4.04 4.85 -7.41
C LEU A 207 -2.78 4.33 -8.08
N ALA A 208 -2.50 4.75 -9.32
CA ALA A 208 -1.28 4.35 -10.00
C ALA A 208 -0.01 4.85 -9.25
N ALA A 209 -0.05 6.08 -8.73
CA ALA A 209 1.02 6.60 -7.88
C ALA A 209 1.07 5.87 -6.52
N TRP A 210 -0.08 5.62 -5.91
CA TRP A 210 -0.22 4.92 -4.64
C TRP A 210 0.36 3.50 -4.70
N TRP A 211 0.07 2.71 -5.75
CA TRP A 211 0.65 1.37 -5.92
C TRP A 211 2.18 1.42 -6.02
N ARG A 212 2.75 2.38 -6.76
CA ARG A 212 4.20 2.55 -6.81
C ARG A 212 4.79 2.93 -5.46
N ARG A 213 4.05 3.72 -4.69
CA ARG A 213 4.44 4.12 -3.34
C ARG A 213 4.43 2.95 -2.37
N GLU A 214 3.44 2.08 -2.45
CA GLU A 214 3.23 0.92 -1.56
C GLU A 214 3.98 -0.35 -2.01
N ASP A 215 4.81 -0.25 -3.04
CA ASP A 215 5.69 -1.31 -3.49
C ASP A 215 6.57 -1.84 -2.35
N PRO A 216 6.47 -3.12 -1.96
CA PRO A 216 7.12 -3.61 -0.75
C PRO A 216 8.58 -4.03 -0.95
N ASP A 217 9.03 -4.29 -2.19
CA ASP A 217 10.40 -4.68 -2.50
C ASP A 217 10.97 -3.82 -3.65
N LEU A 218 11.87 -2.88 -3.29
CA LEU A 218 12.48 -1.95 -4.25
C LEU A 218 13.50 -2.62 -5.17
N VAL A 219 13.91 -3.86 -4.88
CA VAL A 219 14.90 -4.60 -5.68
C VAL A 219 14.25 -5.27 -6.87
N THR A 220 13.02 -5.74 -6.72
CA THR A 220 12.31 -6.43 -7.79
C THR A 220 11.72 -5.43 -8.79
N THR A 221 11.47 -5.90 -10.01
CA THR A 221 10.71 -5.13 -11.00
C THR A 221 9.20 -5.34 -10.87
N ARG A 222 8.79 -6.14 -9.89
CA ARG A 222 7.41 -6.49 -9.59
C ARG A 222 6.93 -5.59 -8.46
N ASN A 223 5.64 -5.41 -8.36
CA ASN A 223 5.01 -4.80 -7.21
C ASN A 223 4.16 -5.89 -6.53
N GLU A 224 4.74 -6.52 -5.53
CA GLU A 224 4.14 -7.68 -4.86
C GLU A 224 2.85 -7.29 -4.12
N ARG A 225 2.74 -6.06 -3.65
CA ARG A 225 1.51 -5.55 -3.03
C ARG A 225 0.36 -5.43 -4.04
N LEU A 226 0.67 -4.95 -5.24
CA LEU A 226 -0.30 -4.92 -6.33
C LEU A 226 -0.69 -6.34 -6.78
N GLU A 227 0.29 -7.24 -6.89
CA GLU A 227 0.02 -8.63 -7.26
C GLU A 227 -0.88 -9.33 -6.23
N GLU A 228 -0.64 -9.13 -4.93
CA GLU A 228 -1.53 -9.61 -3.88
C GLU A 228 -2.97 -9.07 -4.04
N HIS A 229 -3.09 -7.76 -4.33
CA HIS A 229 -4.38 -7.15 -4.60
C HIS A 229 -5.09 -7.79 -5.80
N LEU A 230 -4.38 -8.00 -6.91
CA LEU A 230 -4.94 -8.60 -8.11
C LEU A 230 -5.32 -10.09 -7.92
N GLN A 231 -4.58 -10.81 -7.09
CA GLN A 231 -4.95 -12.17 -6.66
C GLN A 231 -6.25 -12.16 -5.85
N ARG A 232 -6.35 -11.27 -4.86
CA ARG A 232 -7.57 -11.11 -4.06
C ARG A 232 -8.75 -10.69 -4.95
N LEU A 233 -8.52 -9.77 -5.88
CA LEU A 233 -9.55 -9.31 -6.82
C LEU A 233 -10.05 -10.46 -7.72
N ALA A 234 -9.15 -11.27 -8.27
CA ALA A 234 -9.53 -12.43 -9.08
C ALA A 234 -10.40 -13.43 -8.30
N TYR A 235 -10.08 -13.66 -7.02
CA TYR A 235 -10.86 -14.51 -6.14
C TYR A 235 -12.24 -13.91 -5.83
N VAL A 236 -12.31 -12.65 -5.41
CA VAL A 236 -13.58 -12.03 -5.01
C VAL A 236 -14.53 -11.83 -6.19
N TRP A 237 -13.98 -11.72 -7.40
CA TRP A 237 -14.78 -11.62 -8.63
C TRP A 237 -15.67 -12.82 -8.87
N GLU A 238 -15.21 -14.00 -8.50
CA GLU A 238 -15.96 -15.24 -8.61
C GLU A 238 -16.79 -15.54 -7.36
N ALA A 239 -16.20 -15.31 -6.17
CA ALA A 239 -16.80 -15.75 -4.92
C ALA A 239 -17.81 -14.76 -4.33
N TYR A 240 -17.59 -13.44 -4.52
CA TYR A 240 -18.32 -12.39 -3.80
C TYR A 240 -18.86 -11.27 -4.70
N ARG A 241 -19.21 -11.62 -5.93
CA ARG A 241 -19.79 -10.67 -6.90
C ARG A 241 -21.13 -11.17 -7.45
N PRO A 242 -22.12 -11.42 -6.59
CA PRO A 242 -23.44 -11.83 -7.06
C PRO A 242 -24.06 -10.70 -7.91
N GLU A 243 -24.73 -11.08 -8.99
CA GLU A 243 -25.40 -10.15 -9.89
C GLU A 243 -24.51 -9.04 -10.51
N GLY A 244 -23.19 -9.29 -10.52
CA GLY A 244 -22.24 -8.39 -11.19
C GLY A 244 -21.64 -7.28 -10.33
N GLN A 245 -21.94 -7.22 -9.02
CA GLN A 245 -21.39 -6.24 -8.09
C GLN A 245 -20.81 -6.91 -6.85
N LEU A 246 -19.71 -6.38 -6.32
CA LEU A 246 -19.14 -6.87 -5.06
C LEU A 246 -20.11 -6.65 -3.91
N ASP A 247 -20.27 -7.67 -3.06
CA ASP A 247 -20.92 -7.54 -1.76
C ASP A 247 -19.88 -7.13 -0.67
N ASP A 248 -20.35 -6.86 0.57
CA ASP A 248 -19.44 -6.42 1.63
C ASP A 248 -18.42 -7.50 2.03
N ARG A 249 -18.70 -8.80 1.82
CA ARG A 249 -17.71 -9.86 2.03
C ARG A 249 -16.54 -9.69 1.06
N GLY A 250 -16.82 -9.40 -0.21
CA GLY A 250 -15.81 -9.14 -1.21
C GLY A 250 -14.94 -7.93 -0.84
N LEU A 251 -15.56 -6.83 -0.41
CA LEU A 251 -14.85 -5.62 0.02
C LEU A 251 -13.98 -5.85 1.27
N ILE A 252 -14.46 -6.63 2.25
CA ILE A 252 -13.68 -7.01 3.44
C ILE A 252 -12.55 -7.99 3.07
N TYR A 253 -12.81 -8.94 2.17
CA TYR A 253 -11.76 -9.84 1.66
C TYR A 253 -10.65 -9.07 0.94
N MET A 254 -10.98 -8.03 0.17
CA MET A 254 -9.97 -7.17 -0.44
C MET A 254 -9.06 -6.52 0.60
N ARG A 255 -9.59 -6.13 1.76
CA ARG A 255 -8.83 -5.49 2.84
C ARG A 255 -7.89 -6.47 3.55
N PHE A 256 -8.36 -7.69 3.86
CA PHE A 256 -7.71 -8.57 4.82
C PHE A 256 -7.37 -9.97 4.28
N GLY A 257 -7.81 -10.30 3.06
CA GLY A 257 -7.65 -11.64 2.52
C GLY A 257 -8.60 -12.65 3.18
N GLU A 258 -8.15 -13.90 3.28
CA GLU A 258 -8.95 -15.02 3.81
C GLU A 258 -9.17 -14.86 5.33
N PRO A 259 -10.43 -14.93 5.82
CA PRO A 259 -10.70 -14.86 7.24
C PRO A 259 -10.11 -16.07 7.98
N GLN A 260 -9.54 -15.83 9.17
CA GLN A 260 -9.01 -16.90 10.02
C GLN A 260 -10.09 -17.89 10.43
N TYR A 261 -11.30 -17.38 10.69
CA TYR A 261 -12.46 -18.18 11.05
C TYR A 261 -13.69 -17.67 10.33
N THR A 262 -14.45 -18.60 9.77
CA THR A 262 -15.77 -18.35 9.18
C THR A 262 -16.79 -19.24 9.85
N THR A 263 -17.94 -18.70 10.23
CA THR A 263 -19.07 -19.45 10.78
C THR A 263 -20.39 -18.82 10.38
N THR A 264 -21.48 -19.54 10.64
CA THR A 264 -22.85 -19.04 10.49
C THR A 264 -23.57 -19.16 11.83
N ILE A 265 -24.50 -18.26 12.10
CA ILE A 265 -25.38 -18.33 13.25
C ILE A 265 -26.56 -19.24 12.87
N PRO A 266 -26.71 -20.41 13.52
CA PRO A 266 -27.72 -21.36 13.12
C PRO A 266 -29.09 -20.99 13.73
N PHE A 267 -30.08 -20.72 12.88
CA PHE A 267 -31.47 -20.46 13.30
C PHE A 267 -32.38 -21.68 13.10
N ASP A 268 -31.85 -22.84 12.72
CA ASP A 268 -32.57 -24.08 12.52
C ASP A 268 -32.34 -25.11 13.64
N THR A 269 -31.72 -24.69 14.77
CA THR A 269 -31.45 -25.56 15.90
C THR A 269 -32.76 -26.07 16.53
N PRO A 270 -32.77 -27.22 17.19
CA PRO A 270 -33.93 -27.70 17.94
C PRO A 270 -34.44 -26.69 18.96
N GLN A 271 -33.53 -25.96 19.63
CA GLN A 271 -33.83 -24.91 20.61
C GLN A 271 -34.54 -23.74 19.95
N MET A 272 -34.03 -23.23 18.83
CA MET A 272 -34.68 -22.16 18.07
C MET A 272 -36.06 -22.57 17.59
N ARG A 273 -36.22 -23.82 17.12
CA ARG A 273 -37.51 -24.32 16.68
C ARG A 273 -38.51 -24.36 17.82
N GLU A 274 -38.17 -24.98 18.95
CA GLU A 274 -39.06 -25.10 20.12
C GLU A 274 -39.38 -23.73 20.77
N ARG A 275 -38.38 -22.85 20.89
CA ARG A 275 -38.51 -21.64 21.71
C ARG A 275 -38.90 -20.38 20.94
N VAL A 276 -38.76 -20.40 19.61
CA VAL A 276 -39.04 -19.24 18.76
C VAL A 276 -40.08 -19.59 17.70
N ILE A 277 -39.83 -20.60 16.88
CA ILE A 277 -40.65 -20.85 15.69
C ILE A 277 -42.02 -21.44 16.07
N ASP A 278 -42.04 -22.40 16.96
CA ASP A 278 -43.28 -23.06 17.40
C ASP A 278 -44.13 -22.14 18.33
N GLU A 279 -43.48 -21.21 19.04
CA GLU A 279 -44.15 -20.29 19.98
C GLU A 279 -44.77 -19.06 19.28
N VAL A 280 -44.21 -18.65 18.12
CA VAL A 280 -44.66 -17.44 17.41
C VAL A 280 -45.33 -17.80 16.09
N PRO A 281 -46.65 -17.88 16.02
CA PRO A 281 -47.35 -18.26 14.78
C PRO A 281 -46.98 -17.38 13.60
N GLY A 282 -46.58 -17.98 12.48
CA GLY A 282 -46.26 -17.31 11.25
C GLY A 282 -44.78 -16.86 11.16
N ILE A 283 -43.92 -17.33 12.05
CA ILE A 283 -42.46 -17.25 11.88
C ILE A 283 -41.99 -18.66 11.49
N THR A 284 -41.08 -18.69 10.53
CA THR A 284 -40.40 -19.89 10.04
C THR A 284 -38.88 -19.66 10.08
N THR A 285 -38.10 -20.71 9.90
CA THR A 285 -36.64 -20.60 9.76
C THR A 285 -36.23 -19.69 8.58
N PHE A 286 -37.02 -19.63 7.54
CA PHE A 286 -36.78 -18.82 6.33
C PHE A 286 -37.04 -17.31 6.54
N ASP A 287 -37.61 -16.92 7.68
CA ASP A 287 -37.79 -15.50 8.02
C ASP A 287 -36.55 -14.90 8.67
N PHE A 288 -35.60 -15.74 9.12
CA PHE A 288 -34.27 -15.31 9.55
C PHE A 288 -33.38 -15.15 8.34
N ARG A 289 -32.50 -14.16 8.39
CA ARG A 289 -31.57 -13.91 7.26
C ARG A 289 -30.44 -14.91 7.27
N ASP A 290 -30.07 -15.40 6.10
CA ASP A 290 -28.79 -16.09 5.92
C ASP A 290 -27.67 -15.14 6.32
N ASN A 291 -26.66 -15.70 6.99
CA ASN A 291 -25.62 -14.88 7.61
C ASN A 291 -24.26 -15.57 7.60
N GLU A 292 -23.23 -14.78 7.67
CA GLU A 292 -21.86 -15.23 7.89
C GLU A 292 -21.17 -14.33 8.92
N VAL A 293 -20.32 -14.95 9.74
CA VAL A 293 -19.44 -14.25 10.69
C VAL A 293 -18.01 -14.55 10.31
N TRP A 294 -17.26 -13.51 10.05
CA TRP A 294 -15.83 -13.59 9.73
C TRP A 294 -15.00 -12.99 10.84
N SER A 295 -13.91 -13.66 11.21
CA SER A 295 -12.99 -13.19 12.25
C SER A 295 -11.56 -13.22 11.75
N PHE A 296 -10.86 -12.11 11.93
CA PHE A 296 -9.46 -11.87 11.57
C PHE A 296 -8.61 -11.58 12.83
N ARG A 297 -8.69 -12.46 13.83
CA ARG A 297 -8.00 -12.27 15.13
C ARG A 297 -6.48 -12.16 15.02
N HIS A 298 -5.90 -12.70 13.95
CA HIS A 298 -4.47 -12.56 13.66
C HIS A 298 -4.08 -11.12 13.29
N ILE A 299 -5.03 -10.30 12.85
CA ILE A 299 -4.84 -8.87 12.56
C ILE A 299 -5.16 -8.03 13.80
N ASP A 300 -6.37 -8.17 14.33
CA ASP A 300 -6.81 -7.48 15.54
C ASP A 300 -7.93 -8.29 16.22
N ARG A 301 -7.95 -8.27 17.56
CA ARG A 301 -8.99 -8.97 18.35
C ARG A 301 -10.40 -8.49 18.07
N ASN A 302 -10.56 -7.23 17.60
CA ASN A 302 -11.85 -6.63 17.29
C ASN A 302 -12.24 -6.83 15.81
N ALA A 303 -11.39 -7.42 14.98
CA ALA A 303 -11.64 -7.64 13.56
C ALA A 303 -12.63 -8.80 13.35
N THR A 304 -13.87 -8.59 13.76
CA THR A 304 -14.99 -9.53 13.56
C THR A 304 -16.10 -8.80 12.80
N TYR A 305 -16.56 -9.42 11.73
CA TYR A 305 -17.56 -8.90 10.80
C TYR A 305 -18.74 -9.85 10.73
N LEU A 306 -19.94 -9.30 10.83
CA LEU A 306 -21.21 -10.01 10.68
C LEU A 306 -21.87 -9.57 9.38
N PHE A 307 -22.20 -10.53 8.53
CA PHE A 307 -22.90 -10.28 7.27
C PHE A 307 -24.28 -10.91 7.28
N ALA A 308 -25.24 -10.22 6.69
CA ALA A 308 -26.59 -10.72 6.47
C ALA A 308 -26.96 -10.65 4.99
N GLU A 309 -27.58 -11.71 4.48
CA GLU A 309 -28.07 -11.73 3.10
C GLU A 309 -29.32 -10.88 2.94
N ASP A 310 -29.35 -10.04 1.91
CA ASP A 310 -30.54 -9.40 1.35
C ASP A 310 -30.48 -9.48 -0.18
N LYS A 311 -31.50 -10.08 -0.81
CA LYS A 311 -31.57 -10.25 -2.28
C LYS A 311 -30.32 -10.87 -2.92
N ARG A 312 -29.83 -11.97 -2.36
CA ARG A 312 -28.64 -12.72 -2.80
C ARG A 312 -27.29 -12.02 -2.60
N ARG A 313 -27.26 -10.84 -1.96
CA ARG A 313 -26.02 -10.13 -1.62
C ARG A 313 -25.88 -10.06 -0.12
N TYR A 314 -24.63 -10.07 0.34
CA TYR A 314 -24.31 -9.95 1.75
C TYR A 314 -23.87 -8.52 2.07
N TYR A 315 -24.51 -7.97 3.09
CA TYR A 315 -24.22 -6.63 3.62
C TYR A 315 -23.68 -6.77 5.03
N GLU A 316 -22.71 -5.95 5.40
CA GLU A 316 -22.31 -5.83 6.79
C GLU A 316 -23.53 -5.41 7.63
N SER A 317 -23.75 -6.10 8.73
CA SER A 317 -25.04 -6.05 9.40
C SER A 317 -24.92 -6.02 10.91
N GLU A 318 -25.93 -5.41 11.55
CA GLU A 318 -26.14 -5.51 12.98
C GLU A 318 -26.89 -6.80 13.34
N VAL A 319 -26.69 -7.27 14.58
CA VAL A 319 -27.32 -8.51 15.10
C VAL A 319 -28.84 -8.51 14.94
N LEU A 320 -29.49 -7.37 15.17
CA LEU A 320 -30.95 -7.27 15.06
C LEU A 320 -31.47 -7.49 13.63
N ASN A 321 -30.68 -7.17 12.64
CA ASN A 321 -31.07 -7.31 11.24
C ASN A 321 -31.17 -8.76 10.79
N LEU A 322 -30.57 -9.70 11.54
CA LEU A 322 -30.70 -11.13 11.30
C LEU A 322 -32.10 -11.67 11.66
N LEU A 323 -32.76 -11.02 12.60
CA LEU A 323 -34.05 -11.47 13.14
C LEU A 323 -35.20 -11.06 12.21
N PRO A 324 -36.29 -11.89 12.17
CA PRO A 324 -37.52 -11.51 11.48
C PRO A 324 -38.06 -10.16 11.95
N ARG A 325 -38.57 -9.34 11.03
CA ARG A 325 -39.11 -7.98 11.32
C ARG A 325 -40.11 -7.98 12.47
N ARG A 326 -40.87 -9.06 12.67
CA ARG A 326 -41.81 -9.21 13.76
C ARG A 326 -41.10 -9.26 15.11
N LEU A 327 -40.02 -9.99 15.23
CA LEU A 327 -39.21 -10.08 16.46
C LEU A 327 -38.47 -8.77 16.72
N GLN A 328 -38.03 -8.08 15.69
CA GLN A 328 -37.43 -6.73 15.82
C GLN A 328 -38.40 -5.69 16.38
N ARG A 329 -39.71 -5.88 16.16
CA ARG A 329 -40.80 -4.99 16.63
C ARG A 329 -41.48 -5.46 17.91
N GLY A 330 -41.07 -6.56 18.50
CA GLY A 330 -41.65 -7.24 19.65
C GLY A 330 -41.75 -6.43 20.97
N PHE A 331 -41.46 -5.14 20.89
CA PHE A 331 -41.40 -4.19 21.99
C PHE A 331 -42.69 -3.39 22.21
N SER A 332 -43.77 -3.71 21.50
CA SER A 332 -45.01 -2.96 21.66
C SER A 332 -45.76 -3.41 22.94
N PRO A 333 -46.13 -2.48 23.83
CA PRO A 333 -46.80 -2.81 25.07
C PRO A 333 -48.22 -3.42 24.92
N SER A 334 -48.69 -3.60 23.71
CA SER A 334 -50.05 -4.07 23.44
C SER A 334 -50.14 -5.59 23.34
N GLY A 335 -50.30 -6.28 24.45
CA GLY A 335 -50.98 -7.56 24.70
C GLY A 335 -50.70 -8.82 23.84
N ARG A 336 -50.13 -8.71 22.67
CA ARG A 336 -49.61 -9.83 21.86
C ARG A 336 -48.10 -10.03 22.08
N GLY A 337 -47.50 -9.21 22.96
CA GLY A 337 -46.06 -9.02 23.03
C GLY A 337 -45.27 -10.00 23.87
N GLU A 338 -45.87 -10.76 24.78
CA GLU A 338 -45.09 -11.55 25.72
C GLU A 338 -44.38 -12.72 25.03
N ARG A 339 -45.07 -13.46 24.15
CA ARG A 339 -44.49 -14.58 23.36
C ARG A 339 -43.49 -14.06 22.35
N ASP A 340 -43.81 -12.97 21.61
CA ASP A 340 -42.92 -12.38 20.66
C ASP A 340 -41.64 -11.85 21.35
N SER A 341 -41.80 -11.29 22.59
CA SER A 341 -40.67 -10.80 23.40
C SER A 341 -39.78 -11.93 23.92
N GLN A 342 -40.37 -13.03 24.41
CA GLN A 342 -39.62 -14.21 24.83
C GLN A 342 -38.83 -14.80 23.64
N ALA A 343 -39.50 -14.94 22.50
CA ALA A 343 -38.86 -15.44 21.26
C ALA A 343 -37.68 -14.53 20.81
N THR A 344 -37.84 -13.19 20.96
CA THR A 344 -36.76 -12.27 20.66
C THR A 344 -35.55 -12.49 21.58
N VAL A 345 -35.79 -12.64 22.89
CA VAL A 345 -34.69 -12.90 23.84
C VAL A 345 -33.98 -14.21 23.54
N TYR A 346 -34.71 -15.28 23.21
CA TYR A 346 -34.10 -16.55 22.83
C TYR A 346 -33.32 -16.45 21.50
N ALA A 347 -33.85 -15.77 20.51
CA ALA A 347 -33.16 -15.56 19.26
C ALA A 347 -31.84 -14.77 19.45
N LEU A 348 -31.87 -13.71 20.27
CA LEU A 348 -30.67 -12.96 20.66
C LEU A 348 -29.70 -13.81 21.48
N TYR A 349 -30.18 -14.68 22.37
CA TYR A 349 -29.36 -15.60 23.13
C TYR A 349 -28.55 -16.52 22.21
N GLU A 350 -29.18 -17.21 21.27
CA GLU A 350 -28.51 -18.09 20.31
C GLU A 350 -27.51 -17.32 19.44
N THR A 351 -27.88 -16.10 19.02
CA THR A 351 -27.00 -15.22 18.24
C THR A 351 -25.75 -14.86 19.01
N TYR A 352 -25.90 -14.34 20.24
CA TYR A 352 -24.76 -13.93 21.06
C TYR A 352 -23.95 -15.13 21.58
N GLN A 353 -24.56 -16.30 21.76
CA GLN A 353 -23.84 -17.53 22.07
C GLN A 353 -22.79 -17.85 20.98
N THR A 354 -23.19 -17.76 19.73
CA THR A 354 -22.28 -17.97 18.60
C THR A 354 -21.23 -16.88 18.53
N LEU A 355 -21.64 -15.60 18.55
CA LEU A 355 -20.76 -14.44 18.42
C LEU A 355 -19.74 -14.33 19.56
N SER A 356 -20.10 -14.75 20.79
CA SER A 356 -19.20 -14.69 21.97
C SER A 356 -17.91 -15.52 21.79
N ASN A 357 -17.93 -16.49 20.89
CA ASN A 357 -16.73 -17.28 20.56
C ASN A 357 -15.73 -16.52 19.67
N TYR A 358 -16.19 -15.47 18.99
CA TYR A 358 -15.41 -14.74 18.00
C TYR A 358 -15.04 -13.31 18.42
N ALA A 359 -15.86 -12.68 19.27
CA ALA A 359 -15.56 -11.35 19.80
C ALA A 359 -15.93 -11.25 21.29
N VAL A 360 -14.99 -10.76 22.09
CA VAL A 360 -15.11 -10.71 23.57
C VAL A 360 -16.26 -9.80 23.99
N GLU A 361 -16.56 -8.77 23.23
CA GLU A 361 -17.62 -7.80 23.45
C GLU A 361 -19.00 -8.45 23.50
N TYR A 362 -19.23 -9.46 22.67
CA TYR A 362 -20.46 -10.23 22.68
C TYR A 362 -20.56 -11.21 23.85
N GLY A 363 -19.43 -11.55 24.50
CA GLY A 363 -19.39 -12.43 25.66
C GLY A 363 -20.13 -11.85 26.87
N THR A 364 -20.03 -10.56 27.14
CA THR A 364 -20.75 -9.88 28.22
C THR A 364 -22.26 -9.94 27.97
N ARG A 365 -22.69 -9.69 26.75
CA ARG A 365 -24.10 -9.75 26.39
C ARG A 365 -24.65 -11.16 26.46
N PHE A 366 -23.90 -12.12 25.97
CA PHE A 366 -24.25 -13.53 26.11
C PHE A 366 -24.44 -13.89 27.58
N SER A 367 -23.53 -13.46 28.46
CA SER A 367 -23.64 -13.72 29.91
C SER A 367 -24.90 -13.09 30.51
N ASP A 368 -25.22 -11.84 30.18
CA ASP A 368 -26.40 -11.14 30.70
C ASP A 368 -27.70 -11.81 30.27
N ILE A 369 -27.82 -12.14 28.98
CA ILE A 369 -29.00 -12.81 28.42
C ILE A 369 -29.11 -14.24 28.94
N SER A 370 -27.97 -14.96 29.11
CA SER A 370 -27.95 -16.34 29.62
C SER A 370 -28.58 -16.46 31.00
N ASN A 371 -28.30 -15.53 31.92
CA ASN A 371 -28.89 -15.50 33.25
C ASN A 371 -30.41 -15.38 33.15
N TYR A 372 -30.91 -14.51 32.30
CA TYR A 372 -32.33 -14.33 32.12
C TYR A 372 -33.02 -15.53 31.44
N VAL A 373 -32.39 -16.13 30.42
CA VAL A 373 -32.89 -17.34 29.74
C VAL A 373 -32.93 -18.51 30.71
N PHE A 374 -31.91 -18.64 31.57
CA PHE A 374 -31.91 -19.66 32.61
C PHE A 374 -33.12 -19.51 33.58
N ASP A 375 -33.43 -18.29 34.02
CA ASP A 375 -34.57 -18.04 34.87
C ASP A 375 -35.91 -18.33 34.18
N LEU A 376 -36.03 -18.00 32.90
CA LEU A 376 -37.21 -18.37 32.08
C LEU A 376 -37.39 -19.90 31.97
N ASP A 377 -36.31 -20.65 31.74
CA ASP A 377 -36.37 -22.10 31.63
C ASP A 377 -36.71 -22.76 32.98
N MET A 378 -36.16 -22.22 34.06
CA MET A 378 -36.50 -22.71 35.42
C MET A 378 -37.96 -22.43 35.74
N GLN A 379 -38.50 -21.30 35.35
CA GLN A 379 -39.92 -20.99 35.50
C GLN A 379 -40.84 -21.95 34.70
N ARG A 380 -40.45 -22.27 33.48
CA ARG A 380 -41.16 -23.28 32.64
C ARG A 380 -41.14 -24.66 33.26
N LEU A 381 -40.02 -25.10 33.80
CA LEU A 381 -39.85 -26.42 34.40
C LEU A 381 -40.59 -26.59 35.73
N TYR A 382 -40.65 -25.56 36.57
CA TYR A 382 -41.18 -25.64 37.92
C TYR A 382 -42.54 -24.92 38.11
N GLY A 383 -43.22 -24.53 37.04
CA GLY A 383 -44.62 -24.12 37.05
C GLY A 383 -44.91 -22.84 37.83
N GLY A 384 -44.02 -21.85 37.79
CA GLY A 384 -44.30 -20.50 38.34
C GLY A 384 -44.18 -20.38 39.85
N GLN A 385 -43.64 -21.39 40.56
CA GLN A 385 -43.40 -21.30 42.03
C GLN A 385 -42.07 -20.66 42.42
N THR A 386 -41.29 -20.19 41.45
CA THR A 386 -40.05 -19.43 41.71
C THR A 386 -40.38 -17.94 41.89
N GLN A 387 -40.06 -17.43 43.04
CA GLN A 387 -40.55 -16.15 43.59
C GLN A 387 -39.88 -14.88 43.04
N MET A 388 -39.07 -14.96 41.99
CA MET A 388 -38.33 -13.82 41.44
C MET A 388 -38.14 -13.87 39.93
N MET A 389 -39.12 -13.33 39.20
CA MET A 389 -38.78 -12.67 37.93
C MET A 389 -38.81 -11.17 38.13
N PRO A 390 -37.66 -10.49 38.20
CA PRO A 390 -37.64 -9.05 38.48
C PRO A 390 -38.13 -8.20 37.30
N GLU A 391 -38.10 -8.76 36.06
CA GLU A 391 -38.44 -8.00 34.85
C GLU A 391 -39.36 -8.81 33.92
N SER A 392 -40.27 -8.12 33.22
CA SER A 392 -41.07 -8.78 32.18
C SER A 392 -40.25 -9.12 30.94
N PRO A 393 -40.58 -10.20 30.20
CA PRO A 393 -39.92 -10.51 28.92
C PRO A 393 -39.89 -9.36 27.94
N ALA A 394 -40.93 -8.53 27.91
CA ALA A 394 -41.00 -7.35 27.06
C ALA A 394 -39.98 -6.28 27.46
N THR A 395 -39.74 -6.09 28.74
CA THR A 395 -38.76 -5.14 29.25
C THR A 395 -37.33 -5.59 28.90
N VAL A 396 -37.06 -6.88 29.11
CA VAL A 396 -35.72 -7.46 28.76
C VAL A 396 -35.49 -7.42 27.25
N ALA A 397 -36.45 -7.85 26.44
CA ALA A 397 -36.34 -7.80 24.99
C ALA A 397 -36.13 -6.36 24.48
N ALA A 398 -36.84 -5.38 25.03
CA ALA A 398 -36.66 -3.99 24.67
C ALA A 398 -35.28 -3.45 25.08
N ARG A 399 -34.82 -3.81 26.28
CA ARG A 399 -33.48 -3.45 26.75
C ARG A 399 -32.40 -4.04 25.88
N GLU A 400 -32.43 -5.36 25.63
CA GLU A 400 -31.41 -6.05 24.85
C GLU A 400 -31.41 -5.59 23.39
N ALA A 401 -32.54 -5.32 22.79
CA ALA A 401 -32.59 -4.76 21.46
C ALA A 401 -32.14 -3.28 21.39
N SER A 402 -32.37 -2.50 22.45
CA SER A 402 -31.79 -1.16 22.53
C SER A 402 -30.27 -1.22 22.65
N ARG A 403 -29.78 -2.11 23.50
CA ARG A 403 -28.35 -2.39 23.64
C ARG A 403 -27.71 -2.85 22.33
N ALA A 404 -28.37 -3.80 21.66
CA ALA A 404 -27.89 -4.29 20.35
C ALA A 404 -27.71 -3.14 19.35
N ARG A 405 -28.59 -2.14 19.32
CA ARG A 405 -28.44 -0.99 18.41
C ARG A 405 -27.34 -0.03 18.84
N THR A 406 -27.23 0.28 20.13
CA THR A 406 -26.28 1.30 20.63
C THR A 406 -24.89 0.76 20.83
N GLU A 407 -24.76 -0.45 21.38
CA GLU A 407 -23.46 -1.07 21.68
C GLU A 407 -22.86 -1.71 20.42
N ASP A 408 -23.67 -2.24 19.48
CA ASP A 408 -23.17 -2.71 18.19
C ASP A 408 -22.63 -1.56 17.35
N ALA A 409 -23.33 -0.42 17.31
CA ALA A 409 -22.83 0.78 16.66
C ALA A 409 -21.51 1.26 17.29
N TRP A 410 -21.41 1.21 18.63
CA TRP A 410 -20.17 1.54 19.34
C TRP A 410 -19.06 0.54 19.02
N PHE A 411 -19.37 -0.76 18.95
CA PHE A 411 -18.43 -1.82 18.61
C PHE A 411 -17.88 -1.64 17.17
N VAL A 412 -18.76 -1.37 16.21
CA VAL A 412 -18.34 -1.04 14.82
C VAL A 412 -17.43 0.18 14.82
N GLN A 413 -17.79 1.25 15.54
CA GLN A 413 -16.94 2.44 15.63
C GLN A 413 -15.59 2.15 16.28
N GLN A 414 -15.56 1.31 17.33
CA GLN A 414 -14.31 0.92 17.98
C GLN A 414 -13.45 0.08 17.04
N ARG A 415 -14.05 -0.86 16.30
CA ARG A 415 -13.36 -1.65 15.27
C ARG A 415 -12.75 -0.75 14.21
N GLU A 416 -13.47 0.22 13.68
CA GLU A 416 -12.95 1.17 12.69
C GLU A 416 -11.74 1.99 13.19
N ARG A 417 -11.59 2.14 14.52
CA ARG A 417 -10.46 2.87 15.13
C ARG A 417 -9.24 1.98 15.41
N THR A 418 -9.45 0.70 15.69
CA THR A 418 -8.38 -0.20 16.14
C THR A 418 -7.88 -1.13 15.04
N VAL A 419 -8.76 -1.56 14.15
CA VAL A 419 -8.43 -2.45 13.03
C VAL A 419 -7.81 -1.60 11.91
N PRO A 420 -6.67 -2.01 11.33
CA PRO A 420 -6.07 -1.28 10.20
C PRO A 420 -7.05 -1.21 9.02
N ASP A 421 -6.91 -0.18 8.17
CA ASP A 421 -7.75 -0.05 6.98
C ASP A 421 -7.59 -1.24 6.03
N ALA A 422 -6.38 -1.74 5.88
CA ALA A 422 -6.08 -2.97 5.13
C ALA A 422 -4.81 -3.64 5.69
N GLU A 423 -4.66 -4.92 5.42
CA GLU A 423 -3.49 -5.72 5.79
C GLU A 423 -2.90 -6.40 4.56
N SER A 424 -1.57 -6.43 4.49
CA SER A 424 -0.82 -7.14 3.46
C SER A 424 0.00 -8.25 4.11
N PHE A 425 -0.07 -9.42 3.54
CA PHE A 425 0.75 -10.55 3.98
C PHE A 425 2.07 -10.66 3.20
N VAL A 426 2.26 -9.78 2.22
CA VAL A 426 3.52 -9.72 1.48
C VAL A 426 4.61 -9.25 2.42
N LEU A 427 5.63 -10.06 2.57
CA LEU A 427 6.78 -9.83 3.45
C LEU A 427 6.43 -9.61 4.95
N HIS A 428 5.19 -9.98 5.39
CA HIS A 428 4.73 -9.81 6.77
C HIS A 428 5.65 -10.50 7.79
N ASP A 429 6.18 -11.67 7.45
CA ASP A 429 7.06 -12.47 8.32
C ASP A 429 8.55 -12.11 8.18
N MET A 430 8.88 -11.03 7.44
CA MET A 430 10.27 -10.62 7.30
C MET A 430 10.74 -9.88 8.53
N PRO A 431 11.79 -10.36 9.23
CA PRO A 431 12.46 -9.59 10.26
C PRO A 431 12.93 -8.25 9.73
N GLN A 432 12.84 -7.23 10.56
CA GLN A 432 13.31 -5.88 10.26
C GLN A 432 14.47 -5.55 11.19
N TRP A 433 15.47 -4.88 10.66
CA TRP A 433 16.57 -4.34 11.46
C TRP A 433 16.24 -2.95 11.96
N ASP A 434 16.66 -2.64 13.16
CA ASP A 434 16.70 -1.25 13.63
C ASP A 434 17.68 -0.46 12.80
N TYR A 435 17.36 0.81 12.53
CA TYR A 435 18.20 1.67 11.72
C TYR A 435 18.17 3.12 12.20
N ALA A 436 19.25 3.82 11.89
CA ALA A 436 19.35 5.27 11.98
C ALA A 436 19.61 5.85 10.59
N LEU A 437 19.06 7.04 10.32
CA LEU A 437 19.12 7.61 8.98
C LEU A 437 19.11 9.13 9.04
N ARG A 438 19.92 9.74 8.16
CA ARG A 438 19.90 11.16 7.82
C ARG A 438 20.12 11.35 6.34
N ALA A 439 19.58 12.42 5.79
CA ALA A 439 19.80 12.79 4.39
C ALA A 439 20.24 14.25 4.30
N ALA A 440 21.03 14.55 3.29
CA ALA A 440 21.43 15.91 2.97
C ALA A 440 21.50 16.11 1.45
N ARG A 441 20.99 17.24 0.96
CA ARG A 441 20.99 17.62 -0.44
C ARG A 441 22.12 18.62 -0.72
N PHE A 442 22.77 18.43 -1.87
CA PHE A 442 23.85 19.27 -2.36
C PHE A 442 23.60 19.63 -3.82
N LEU A 443 24.04 20.81 -4.23
CA LEU A 443 23.95 21.26 -5.62
C LEU A 443 25.20 20.80 -6.38
N GLU A 444 25.02 20.06 -7.45
CA GLU A 444 26.10 19.66 -8.36
C GLU A 444 26.53 20.83 -9.27
N SER A 445 27.71 20.70 -9.87
CA SER A 445 28.23 21.72 -10.78
C SER A 445 27.41 21.89 -12.07
N ASP A 446 26.61 20.90 -12.43
CA ASP A 446 25.70 20.91 -13.57
C ASP A 446 24.28 21.38 -13.22
N GLY A 447 24.06 21.82 -11.98
CA GLY A 447 22.78 22.35 -11.49
C GLY A 447 21.81 21.28 -10.99
N ARG A 448 22.16 20.00 -11.04
CA ARG A 448 21.34 18.93 -10.46
C ARG A 448 21.48 18.89 -8.95
N THR A 449 20.47 18.38 -8.28
CA THR A 449 20.50 18.14 -6.83
C THR A 449 20.94 16.72 -6.54
N ARG A 450 22.07 16.57 -5.82
CA ARG A 450 22.53 15.31 -5.27
C ARG A 450 21.96 15.14 -3.85
N THR A 451 21.30 14.02 -3.59
CA THR A 451 20.88 13.62 -2.24
C THR A 451 21.79 12.51 -1.74
N GLU A 452 22.50 12.79 -0.67
CA GLU A 452 23.26 11.79 0.07
C GLU A 452 22.42 11.29 1.25
N VAL A 453 22.37 9.98 1.43
CA VAL A 453 21.67 9.36 2.55
C VAL A 453 22.70 8.59 3.38
N TYR A 454 22.82 8.97 4.63
CA TYR A 454 23.70 8.36 5.63
C TYR A 454 22.87 7.46 6.49
N TRP A 455 23.26 6.21 6.60
CA TRP A 455 22.51 5.22 7.34
C TRP A 455 23.40 4.36 8.23
N ALA A 456 22.80 3.87 9.29
CA ALA A 456 23.35 2.82 10.13
C ALA A 456 22.25 1.78 10.38
N VAL A 457 22.56 0.53 10.22
CA VAL A 457 21.63 -0.60 10.41
C VAL A 457 22.18 -1.49 11.51
N ASP A 458 21.34 -1.86 12.48
CA ASP A 458 21.71 -2.80 13.54
C ASP A 458 21.42 -4.24 13.08
N ALA A 459 22.46 -4.92 12.64
CA ALA A 459 22.39 -6.33 12.25
C ALA A 459 22.37 -7.31 13.45
N SER A 460 22.20 -6.84 14.69
CA SER A 460 22.12 -7.70 15.87
C SER A 460 20.87 -8.55 15.98
N GLY A 461 19.82 -8.24 15.19
CA GLY A 461 18.56 -8.99 15.08
C GLY A 461 18.64 -10.38 14.45
N ILE A 462 19.83 -10.95 14.28
CA ILE A 462 20.06 -12.27 13.67
C ILE A 462 19.28 -13.41 14.38
N GLU A 463 18.90 -13.28 15.65
CA GLU A 463 18.12 -14.32 16.34
C GLU A 463 16.74 -14.54 15.71
N GLU A 464 16.05 -13.47 15.31
CA GLU A 464 14.77 -13.57 14.63
C GLU A 464 14.93 -14.13 13.20
N GLU A 465 16.04 -13.80 12.55
CA GLU A 465 16.41 -14.35 11.26
C GLU A 465 16.73 -15.84 11.35
N ASP A 466 17.45 -16.28 12.41
CA ASP A 466 17.80 -17.69 12.64
C ASP A 466 16.53 -18.52 12.82
N ASP A 467 15.51 -18.02 13.52
CA ASP A 467 14.20 -18.64 13.66
C ASP A 467 13.49 -18.78 12.30
N ARG A 468 13.63 -17.78 11.43
CA ARG A 468 13.07 -17.83 10.07
C ARG A 468 13.81 -18.85 9.21
N VAL A 469 15.14 -18.83 9.21
CA VAL A 469 15.98 -19.79 8.49
C VAL A 469 15.61 -21.22 8.88
N GLN A 470 15.44 -21.47 10.19
CA GLN A 470 15.05 -22.78 10.71
C GLN A 470 13.62 -23.16 10.24
N ARG A 471 12.66 -22.23 10.27
CA ARG A 471 11.29 -22.47 9.78
C ARG A 471 11.24 -22.80 8.29
N LEU A 472 12.10 -22.18 7.50
CA LEU A 472 12.23 -22.43 6.07
C LEU A 472 12.99 -23.72 5.74
N GLY A 473 13.54 -24.42 6.75
CA GLY A 473 14.29 -25.65 6.55
C GLY A 473 15.62 -25.45 5.82
N ILE A 474 16.19 -24.25 5.89
CA ILE A 474 17.46 -23.91 5.25
C ILE A 474 18.58 -24.34 6.20
N GLU A 475 19.40 -25.30 5.79
CA GLU A 475 20.60 -25.70 6.54
C GLU A 475 21.72 -24.69 6.26
N ALA A 476 21.96 -23.76 7.19
CA ALA A 476 23.13 -22.91 7.17
C ALA A 476 24.34 -23.66 7.73
N PRO A 477 25.50 -23.65 7.06
CA PRO A 477 26.75 -24.19 7.63
C PRO A 477 27.06 -23.49 8.97
N ALA A 478 27.43 -24.28 9.98
CA ALA A 478 27.64 -23.78 11.36
C ALA A 478 28.76 -22.74 11.51
N ASP A 479 29.63 -22.64 10.54
CA ASP A 479 30.76 -21.71 10.46
C ASP A 479 30.41 -20.36 9.81
N VAL A 480 29.23 -20.26 9.14
CA VAL A 480 28.74 -19.07 8.43
C VAL A 480 27.44 -18.50 9.11
N ALA A 481 26.98 -19.13 10.17
CA ALA A 481 25.71 -18.77 10.82
C ALA A 481 25.64 -17.29 11.31
N ASP A 482 26.80 -16.69 11.61
CA ASP A 482 26.91 -15.31 12.08
C ASP A 482 27.24 -14.30 10.97
N GLU A 483 27.28 -14.74 9.71
CA GLU A 483 27.64 -13.89 8.56
C GLU A 483 26.43 -13.63 7.66
N ARG A 484 26.21 -12.36 7.32
CA ARG A 484 25.16 -11.92 6.41
C ARG A 484 25.75 -11.07 5.30
N LEU A 485 25.12 -11.13 4.14
CA LEU A 485 25.30 -10.17 3.07
C LEU A 485 24.26 -9.10 3.22
N LEU A 486 24.67 -7.87 3.48
CA LEU A 486 23.82 -6.70 3.48
C LEU A 486 23.81 -6.07 2.08
N GLN A 487 22.65 -6.04 1.45
CA GLN A 487 22.42 -5.25 0.25
C GLN A 487 21.71 -3.96 0.64
N SER A 488 22.29 -2.80 0.37
CA SER A 488 21.62 -1.51 0.42
C SER A 488 21.15 -1.12 -0.98
N VAL A 489 19.92 -0.68 -1.09
CA VAL A 489 19.32 -0.19 -2.34
C VAL A 489 18.76 1.19 -2.11
N ILE A 490 19.07 2.13 -3.00
CA ILE A 490 18.52 3.46 -3.04
C ILE A 490 17.81 3.69 -4.37
N VAL A 491 16.60 4.20 -4.32
CA VAL A 491 15.77 4.45 -5.51
C VAL A 491 15.34 5.91 -5.52
N HIS A 492 15.64 6.60 -6.60
CA HIS A 492 15.10 7.92 -6.91
C HIS A 492 13.76 7.76 -7.64
N ARG A 493 12.73 8.44 -7.15
CA ARG A 493 11.38 8.39 -7.71
C ARG A 493 10.86 9.79 -8.01
N ALA A 494 10.25 9.96 -9.16
CA ALA A 494 9.54 11.19 -9.55
C ALA A 494 8.37 11.49 -8.61
N SER A 495 7.73 12.64 -8.77
CA SER A 495 6.57 13.09 -8.00
C SER A 495 5.39 12.11 -8.00
N ASN A 496 5.24 11.31 -9.07
CA ASN A 496 4.26 10.23 -9.20
C ASN A 496 4.79 8.85 -8.75
N TYR A 497 5.91 8.81 -8.02
CA TYR A 497 6.62 7.61 -7.57
C TYR A 497 7.16 6.69 -8.67
N ALA A 498 7.21 7.13 -9.92
CA ALA A 498 7.91 6.38 -10.96
C ALA A 498 9.42 6.33 -10.67
N VAL A 499 10.04 5.18 -10.90
CA VAL A 499 11.49 5.00 -10.70
C VAL A 499 12.23 5.72 -11.83
N GLU A 500 13.13 6.63 -11.48
CA GLU A 500 13.98 7.35 -12.41
C GLU A 500 15.43 6.86 -12.38
N ALA A 501 15.92 6.53 -11.18
CA ALA A 501 17.25 5.98 -11.00
C ALA A 501 17.29 5.03 -9.82
N GLN A 502 18.16 4.04 -9.88
CA GLN A 502 18.39 3.07 -8.81
C GLN A 502 19.88 2.83 -8.65
N GLY A 503 20.33 2.78 -7.41
CA GLY A 503 21.68 2.38 -7.02
C GLY A 503 21.64 1.23 -6.04
N SER A 504 22.66 0.40 -6.00
CA SER A 504 22.80 -0.63 -4.97
C SER A 504 24.24 -0.82 -4.57
N SER A 505 24.45 -1.13 -3.29
CA SER A 505 25.75 -1.54 -2.75
C SER A 505 25.59 -2.84 -1.96
N VAL A 506 26.68 -3.58 -1.84
CA VAL A 506 26.70 -4.87 -1.15
C VAL A 506 27.85 -4.87 -0.16
N GLN A 507 27.57 -5.26 1.07
CA GLN A 507 28.56 -5.33 2.16
C GLN A 507 28.43 -6.64 2.92
N GLN A 508 29.56 -7.18 3.40
CA GLN A 508 29.53 -8.31 4.32
C GLN A 508 29.39 -7.78 5.76
N VAL A 509 28.47 -8.35 6.50
CA VAL A 509 28.16 -7.97 7.86
C VAL A 509 28.43 -9.13 8.78
N TYR A 510 29.14 -8.85 9.87
CA TYR A 510 29.43 -9.83 10.91
C TYR A 510 28.71 -9.44 12.21
N ALA A 511 27.87 -10.32 12.72
CA ALA A 511 27.38 -10.18 14.07
C ALA A 511 28.50 -10.53 15.06
N ARG A 512 29.28 -9.56 15.51
CA ARG A 512 30.30 -9.77 16.52
C ARG A 512 29.67 -10.00 17.89
N ARG A 513 30.01 -11.12 18.54
CA ARG A 513 29.78 -11.32 19.96
C ARG A 513 30.94 -10.72 20.76
N THR A 514 30.73 -9.59 21.41
CA THR A 514 31.65 -9.05 22.39
C THR A 514 31.01 -9.22 23.75
N ASN A 515 31.62 -10.05 24.61
CA ASN A 515 31.13 -10.39 25.96
C ASN A 515 29.71 -10.98 26.04
N GLY A 516 29.27 -11.71 25.00
CA GLY A 516 27.96 -12.32 24.96
C GLY A 516 26.84 -11.38 24.46
N GLN A 517 27.14 -10.10 24.15
CA GLN A 517 26.27 -9.18 23.47
C GLN A 517 26.69 -9.06 22.01
N ARG A 518 25.71 -9.11 21.11
CA ARG A 518 25.91 -8.85 19.68
C ARG A 518 26.02 -7.32 19.49
N THR A 519 27.08 -6.86 18.83
CA THR A 519 27.25 -5.46 18.44
C THR A 519 27.37 -5.43 16.92
N GLY A 520 26.38 -4.88 16.24
CA GLY A 520 26.27 -5.06 14.81
C GLY A 520 25.82 -3.86 14.01
N TRP A 521 26.06 -2.62 14.48
CA TRP A 521 25.80 -1.44 13.65
C TRP A 521 26.74 -1.40 12.47
N VAL A 522 26.17 -1.33 11.28
CA VAL A 522 26.86 -1.16 9.99
C VAL A 522 26.46 0.16 9.40
N GLU A 523 27.43 0.99 9.09
CA GLU A 523 27.23 2.34 8.55
C GLU A 523 27.52 2.35 7.05
N GLY A 524 26.77 3.16 6.32
CA GLY A 524 26.97 3.38 4.90
C GLY A 524 26.43 4.72 4.42
N THR A 525 26.77 5.02 3.16
CA THR A 525 26.27 6.19 2.46
C THR A 525 25.82 5.78 1.07
N ASP A 526 24.60 6.11 0.74
CA ASP A 526 24.05 5.95 -0.61
C ASP A 526 23.74 7.33 -1.20
N THR A 527 23.82 7.44 -2.52
CA THR A 527 23.68 8.73 -3.21
C THR A 527 22.79 8.59 -4.43
N VAL A 528 21.85 9.52 -4.58
CA VAL A 528 21.07 9.70 -5.82
C VAL A 528 21.21 11.13 -6.32
N VAL A 529 21.12 11.31 -7.64
CA VAL A 529 21.14 12.62 -8.28
C VAL A 529 19.80 12.82 -8.98
N ALA A 530 19.02 13.77 -8.48
CA ALA A 530 17.75 14.15 -9.07
C ALA A 530 17.98 14.95 -10.36
N ALA A 531 17.21 14.65 -11.40
CA ALA A 531 17.15 15.49 -12.60
C ALA A 531 16.58 16.87 -12.25
N ILE A 532 16.89 17.88 -13.06
CA ILE A 532 16.26 19.19 -12.95
C ILE A 532 14.86 19.02 -13.55
N GLU A 533 13.81 19.01 -12.74
CA GLU A 533 12.45 19.11 -13.21
C GLU A 533 12.08 20.59 -13.43
N GLU A 534 11.46 20.90 -14.57
CA GLU A 534 11.11 22.28 -14.94
C GLU A 534 10.05 22.91 -14.02
N ASP A 535 9.31 22.11 -13.23
CA ASP A 535 8.12 22.55 -12.48
C ASP A 535 8.28 22.56 -10.96
N ASP A 536 9.51 22.50 -10.41
CA ASP A 536 9.75 22.42 -8.93
C ASP A 536 8.92 21.29 -8.24
N ALA A 537 8.63 20.24 -8.98
CA ALA A 537 7.91 19.09 -8.47
C ALA A 537 8.74 18.34 -7.40
N PRO A 538 8.12 17.86 -6.32
CA PRO A 538 8.85 17.10 -5.32
C PRO A 538 9.27 15.73 -5.89
N TYR A 539 10.42 15.24 -5.45
CA TYR A 539 10.85 13.86 -5.70
C TYR A 539 10.89 13.06 -4.40
N HIS A 540 11.03 11.73 -4.52
CA HIS A 540 11.04 10.82 -3.38
C HIS A 540 12.27 9.92 -3.43
N VAL A 541 12.78 9.54 -2.27
CA VAL A 541 13.90 8.61 -2.15
C VAL A 541 13.45 7.40 -1.35
N GLY A 542 13.48 6.23 -1.98
CA GLY A 542 13.26 4.95 -1.33
C GLY A 542 14.59 4.31 -0.93
N LEU A 543 14.63 3.70 0.23
CA LEU A 543 15.79 2.99 0.76
C LEU A 543 15.34 1.60 1.22
N GLN A 544 16.17 0.62 0.94
CA GLN A 544 15.93 -0.75 1.38
C GLN A 544 17.24 -1.41 1.77
N TRP A 545 17.22 -2.15 2.86
CA TRP A 545 18.32 -2.97 3.34
C TRP A 545 17.85 -4.42 3.42
N ASN A 546 18.50 -5.27 2.64
CA ASN A 546 18.22 -6.69 2.57
C ASN A 546 19.33 -7.46 3.26
N GLY A 547 18.99 -8.30 4.23
CA GLY A 547 19.87 -9.29 4.81
C GLY A 547 19.71 -10.62 4.07
N HIS A 548 20.82 -11.15 3.58
CA HIS A 548 20.86 -12.47 2.96
C HIS A 548 21.80 -13.37 3.71
N LEU A 549 21.52 -14.67 3.76
CA LEU A 549 22.55 -15.64 4.13
C LEU A 549 23.72 -15.53 3.15
N LEU A 550 24.93 -15.64 3.65
CA LEU A 550 26.09 -15.72 2.78
C LEU A 550 26.12 -17.11 2.12
N GLY A 551 26.12 -17.14 0.78
CA GLY A 551 26.29 -18.36 0.02
C GLY A 551 27.78 -18.75 -0.10
N ASP A 552 28.07 -19.79 -0.86
CA ASP A 552 29.46 -20.15 -1.16
C ASP A 552 30.14 -19.00 -1.92
N VAL A 553 31.05 -18.28 -1.27
CA VAL A 553 31.78 -17.16 -1.84
C VAL A 553 33.09 -17.67 -2.43
N PRO A 554 33.24 -17.69 -3.76
CA PRO A 554 34.48 -18.14 -4.38
C PRO A 554 35.67 -17.20 -4.12
N ASP A 555 35.39 -15.92 -3.87
CA ASP A 555 36.40 -14.87 -3.63
C ASP A 555 35.83 -13.85 -2.63
N PRO A 556 36.41 -13.74 -1.41
CA PRO A 556 35.95 -12.79 -0.41
C PRO A 556 36.07 -11.31 -0.83
N ASP A 557 36.94 -11.00 -1.80
CA ASP A 557 37.12 -9.64 -2.32
C ASP A 557 36.14 -9.27 -3.45
N ALA A 558 35.32 -10.23 -3.92
CA ALA A 558 34.37 -10.07 -5.01
C ALA A 558 32.93 -10.33 -4.57
N LEU A 559 32.50 -9.67 -3.49
CA LEU A 559 31.12 -9.76 -3.00
C LEU A 559 30.14 -9.13 -4.01
N THR A 560 29.28 -9.97 -4.57
CA THR A 560 28.21 -9.57 -5.48
C THR A 560 26.90 -10.21 -5.04
N MET A 561 25.78 -9.79 -5.62
CA MET A 561 24.48 -10.45 -5.39
C MET A 561 24.46 -11.92 -5.85
N GLU A 562 25.41 -12.36 -6.67
CA GLU A 562 25.57 -13.77 -7.02
C GLU A 562 26.02 -14.62 -5.80
N SER A 563 26.61 -13.96 -4.79
CA SER A 563 27.02 -14.59 -3.52
C SER A 563 25.87 -14.62 -2.48
N ALA A 564 24.73 -13.99 -2.79
CA ALA A 564 23.60 -13.93 -1.90
C ALA A 564 22.83 -15.25 -1.86
N GLY A 565 22.69 -15.80 -0.67
CA GLY A 565 21.74 -16.86 -0.37
C GLY A 565 20.31 -16.31 -0.18
N PRO A 566 19.43 -17.08 0.48
CA PRO A 566 18.06 -16.66 0.74
C PRO A 566 17.98 -15.35 1.51
N LEU A 567 16.95 -14.55 1.21
CA LEU A 567 16.60 -13.34 1.95
C LEU A 567 16.11 -13.70 3.36
N THR A 568 16.72 -13.13 4.38
CA THR A 568 16.41 -13.40 5.79
C THR A 568 15.75 -12.22 6.49
N SER A 569 16.06 -10.99 6.08
CA SER A 569 15.50 -9.75 6.62
C SER A 569 15.33 -8.70 5.53
N LEU A 570 14.37 -7.80 5.74
CA LEU A 570 14.11 -6.69 4.85
C LEU A 570 13.67 -5.48 5.67
N THR A 571 14.43 -4.40 5.58
CA THR A 571 14.11 -3.12 6.23
C THR A 571 14.05 -2.04 5.18
N ARG A 572 13.09 -1.14 5.26
CA ARG A 572 12.94 -0.07 4.29
C ARG A 572 12.56 1.24 4.94
N HIS A 573 12.92 2.32 4.27
CA HIS A 573 12.56 3.67 4.63
C HIS A 573 12.24 4.48 3.37
N ARG A 574 11.45 5.53 3.52
CA ARG A 574 11.13 6.46 2.43
C ARG A 574 11.24 7.89 2.93
N ILE A 575 11.88 8.71 2.14
CA ILE A 575 11.96 10.16 2.33
C ILE A 575 11.07 10.78 1.25
N ASP A 576 9.96 11.33 1.67
CA ASP A 576 8.95 11.89 0.75
C ASP A 576 9.10 13.40 0.59
N SER A 577 8.68 13.90 -0.57
CA SER A 577 8.52 15.33 -0.86
C SER A 577 9.78 16.17 -0.74
N LEU A 578 10.91 15.59 -1.14
CA LEU A 578 12.15 16.35 -1.31
C LEU A 578 12.02 17.31 -2.49
N ARG A 579 12.62 18.48 -2.39
CA ARG A 579 12.69 19.46 -3.48
C ARG A 579 14.13 19.62 -3.94
N THR A 580 14.32 19.95 -5.20
CA THR A 580 15.63 20.33 -5.72
C THR A 580 16.11 21.64 -5.09
N LEU A 581 17.41 21.82 -5.00
CA LEU A 581 18.02 23.10 -4.60
C LEU A 581 17.96 24.06 -5.79
N ASP A 582 17.87 25.39 -5.49
CA ASP A 582 17.81 26.40 -6.53
C ASP A 582 19.14 26.51 -7.28
N ALA A 583 19.14 26.12 -8.54
CA ALA A 583 20.26 26.19 -9.47
C ALA A 583 20.27 27.49 -10.31
N SER A 584 19.26 28.36 -10.17
CA SER A 584 19.09 29.55 -11.05
C SER A 584 20.20 30.59 -10.91
N GLY A 585 20.94 30.56 -9.81
CA GLY A 585 22.02 31.48 -9.54
C GLY A 585 21.53 32.89 -9.17
N THR A 586 20.27 33.11 -8.90
CA THR A 586 19.66 34.41 -8.65
C THR A 586 19.55 34.76 -7.17
N THR A 587 19.56 33.78 -6.30
CA THR A 587 19.43 33.92 -4.85
C THR A 587 20.49 33.10 -4.13
N LEU A 588 20.89 33.52 -2.92
CA LEU A 588 21.75 32.73 -2.06
C LEU A 588 21.03 31.38 -1.74
N GLU A 589 21.71 30.28 -2.03
CA GLU A 589 21.21 28.93 -1.71
C GLU A 589 22.22 28.23 -0.79
N MET A 590 21.73 27.25 -0.01
CA MET A 590 22.51 26.50 0.95
C MET A 590 22.12 25.03 0.90
N SER A 591 23.12 24.13 0.95
CA SER A 591 22.86 22.68 1.11
C SER A 591 22.13 22.38 2.41
N ASP A 592 21.66 21.17 2.57
CA ASP A 592 21.25 20.69 3.88
C ASP A 592 22.47 20.53 4.81
N LEU A 593 22.23 20.46 6.12
CA LEU A 593 23.25 20.28 7.14
C LEU A 593 23.66 18.82 7.24
N LYS A 594 24.94 18.52 6.98
CA LYS A 594 25.52 17.19 7.07
C LYS A 594 26.27 17.03 8.39
N PRO A 595 25.77 16.25 9.35
CA PRO A 595 26.51 15.96 10.56
C PRO A 595 27.64 14.96 10.27
N LEU A 596 28.81 15.23 10.84
CA LEU A 596 30.02 14.44 10.71
C LEU A 596 30.50 14.01 12.10
N ARG A 597 30.94 12.75 12.25
CA ARG A 597 31.63 12.29 13.45
C ARG A 597 33.07 12.78 13.41
N PHE A 598 33.44 13.56 14.38
CA PHE A 598 34.73 14.25 14.40
C PHE A 598 35.59 13.82 15.59
N ASP A 599 36.00 12.55 15.58
CA ASP A 599 36.77 11.95 16.68
C ASP A 599 38.21 12.49 16.81
N ASP A 600 38.77 13.06 15.74
CA ASP A 600 40.11 13.65 15.71
C ASP A 600 40.07 15.10 15.18
N PRO A 601 40.20 16.11 16.06
CA PRO A 601 40.19 17.52 15.63
C PRO A 601 41.35 17.89 14.72
N THR A 602 42.34 17.02 14.51
CA THR A 602 43.45 17.21 13.58
C THR A 602 43.23 16.57 12.22
N ALA A 603 42.19 15.74 12.07
CA ALA A 603 41.84 15.10 10.80
C ALA A 603 41.27 16.14 9.84
N ASP A 604 41.40 15.84 8.53
CA ASP A 604 40.74 16.65 7.51
C ASP A 604 39.21 16.45 7.63
N PRO A 605 38.43 17.51 7.89
CA PRO A 605 36.98 17.40 8.06
C PRO A 605 36.27 16.81 6.86
N SER A 606 36.81 16.97 5.65
CA SER A 606 36.23 16.42 4.42
C SER A 606 36.28 14.90 4.39
N THR A 607 37.13 14.26 5.20
CA THR A 607 37.26 12.81 5.32
C THR A 607 36.51 12.21 6.52
N ALA A 608 35.92 13.06 7.36
CA ALA A 608 35.17 12.61 8.53
C ALA A 608 33.93 11.84 8.13
N PRO A 609 33.66 10.68 8.76
CA PRO A 609 32.48 9.88 8.42
C PRO A 609 31.19 10.63 8.81
N PRO A 610 30.12 10.49 8.00
CA PRO A 610 28.84 11.05 8.35
C PRO A 610 28.30 10.44 9.65
N TYR A 611 27.46 11.20 10.37
CA TYR A 611 26.80 10.77 11.60
C TYR A 611 25.31 10.55 11.34
N PRO A 612 24.83 9.30 11.16
CA PRO A 612 23.46 9.01 10.79
C PRO A 612 22.47 9.07 11.95
N TYR A 613 22.94 9.05 13.21
CA TYR A 613 22.11 8.89 14.39
C TYR A 613 21.35 10.18 14.74
N ALA A 614 20.11 10.03 15.20
CA ALA A 614 19.36 11.13 15.80
C ALA A 614 19.83 11.43 17.22
N MET A 615 20.31 10.40 17.95
CA MET A 615 20.73 10.51 19.33
C MET A 615 22.23 10.84 19.44
N LEU A 616 22.57 11.81 20.28
CA LEU A 616 23.94 12.19 20.60
C LEU A 616 24.27 11.77 22.03
N GLY A 617 25.40 11.10 22.20
CA GLY A 617 26.03 10.95 23.51
C GLY A 617 26.71 12.28 23.94
N PRO A 618 26.88 12.53 25.23
CA PRO A 618 27.48 13.79 25.76
C PRO A 618 28.91 14.03 25.29
N ASP A 619 29.65 12.96 25.03
CA ASP A 619 31.05 13.04 24.60
C ASP A 619 31.22 12.80 23.08
N THR A 620 30.13 12.80 22.31
CA THR A 620 30.20 12.57 20.86
C THR A 620 30.53 13.87 20.14
N PRO A 621 31.77 14.06 19.64
CA PRO A 621 32.11 15.25 18.89
C PRO A 621 31.46 15.21 17.51
N VAL A 622 30.62 16.19 17.22
CA VAL A 622 29.94 16.33 15.93
C VAL A 622 30.30 17.65 15.28
N ALA A 623 30.71 17.59 14.03
CA ALA A 623 30.84 18.74 13.18
C ALA A 623 29.69 18.82 12.18
N ILE A 624 29.29 19.99 11.78
CA ILE A 624 28.25 20.23 10.78
C ILE A 624 28.89 20.80 9.54
N TYR A 625 28.81 20.06 8.44
CA TYR A 625 29.27 20.48 7.13
C TYR A 625 28.07 20.96 6.29
N PHE A 626 28.27 22.03 5.53
CA PHE A 626 27.31 22.50 4.54
C PHE A 626 28.02 23.31 3.45
N GLU A 627 27.36 23.44 2.30
CA GLU A 627 27.85 24.23 1.17
C GLU A 627 26.93 25.42 0.91
N LEU A 628 27.55 26.50 0.45
CA LEU A 628 26.88 27.73 0.05
C LEU A 628 27.03 27.92 -1.46
N TYR A 629 25.96 28.37 -2.09
CA TYR A 629 25.88 28.58 -3.52
C TYR A 629 25.40 30.00 -3.83
N HIS A 630 25.88 30.55 -4.94
CA HIS A 630 25.44 31.83 -5.47
C HIS A 630 25.77 33.05 -4.57
N LEU A 631 26.86 32.93 -3.80
CA LEU A 631 27.38 34.11 -3.09
C LEU A 631 27.75 35.22 -4.09
N THR A 632 27.45 36.47 -3.75
CA THR A 632 27.78 37.59 -4.59
C THR A 632 29.24 37.96 -4.42
N VAL A 633 30.04 37.82 -5.47
CA VAL A 633 31.44 38.17 -5.53
C VAL A 633 31.55 39.52 -6.26
N PRO A 634 31.84 40.65 -5.57
CA PRO A 634 32.03 41.96 -6.21
C PRO A 634 33.29 41.96 -7.09
N ASP A 635 33.31 42.78 -8.12
CA ASP A 635 34.47 42.92 -9.03
C ASP A 635 35.76 43.27 -8.29
N GLY A 636 36.71 42.32 -8.26
CA GLY A 636 38.04 42.47 -7.65
C GLY A 636 38.08 42.35 -6.12
N GLU A 637 36.99 41.94 -5.49
CA GLU A 637 36.89 41.65 -4.06
C GLU A 637 36.43 40.23 -3.78
N ASN A 638 36.50 39.78 -2.53
CA ASN A 638 35.91 38.54 -2.07
C ASN A 638 34.43 38.76 -1.73
N ALA A 639 33.62 37.70 -1.90
CA ALA A 639 32.30 37.65 -1.30
C ALA A 639 32.44 37.69 0.24
N ARG A 640 31.62 38.52 0.90
CA ARG A 640 31.52 38.55 2.36
C ARG A 640 30.17 38.05 2.80
N TYR A 641 30.18 37.17 3.78
CA TYR A 641 28.96 36.62 4.35
C TYR A 641 29.11 36.37 5.84
N THR A 642 27.97 36.34 6.50
CA THR A 642 27.88 36.08 7.94
C THR A 642 27.18 34.76 8.17
N VAL A 643 27.81 33.87 8.93
CA VAL A 643 27.22 32.59 9.40
C VAL A 643 26.80 32.75 10.85
N ALA A 644 25.53 32.68 11.12
CA ALA A 644 24.98 32.66 12.47
C ALA A 644 24.40 31.27 12.75
N TYR A 645 24.81 30.61 13.80
CA TYR A 645 24.20 29.38 14.23
C TYR A 645 23.65 29.50 15.64
N GLU A 646 22.48 28.91 15.82
CA GLU A 646 21.72 28.93 17.05
C GLU A 646 21.40 27.51 17.49
N LEU A 647 21.73 27.18 18.72
CA LEU A 647 21.33 25.95 19.39
C LEU A 647 20.22 26.26 20.38
N VAL A 648 19.09 25.59 20.21
CA VAL A 648 17.92 25.74 21.10
C VAL A 648 17.54 24.36 21.63
N ARG A 649 17.50 24.24 22.94
CA ARG A 649 16.99 23.03 23.60
C ARG A 649 15.46 23.10 23.69
N ARG A 650 14.78 22.14 23.13
CA ARG A 650 13.34 21.96 23.21
C ARG A 650 13.03 20.73 24.06
N GLU A 651 12.36 20.95 25.19
CA GLU A 651 11.84 19.94 26.12
C GLU A 651 12.86 19.00 26.83
N GLY A 652 12.54 18.58 28.02
CA GLY A 652 13.25 17.63 28.85
C GLY A 652 13.01 17.81 30.35
N ARG A 653 12.46 18.95 30.78
CA ARG A 653 12.20 19.14 32.21
C ARG A 653 10.75 18.89 32.55
N GLY A 654 10.47 17.79 33.25
CA GLY A 654 9.18 17.58 33.94
C GLY A 654 8.88 18.75 34.87
N LEU A 655 7.61 19.05 35.09
CA LEU A 655 7.09 20.18 35.90
C LEU A 655 7.79 20.36 37.27
N PHE A 656 8.40 19.31 37.83
CA PHE A 656 9.10 19.32 39.11
C PHE A 656 10.58 19.76 39.02
N ALA A 657 11.23 19.62 37.86
CA ALA A 657 12.64 19.99 37.69
C ALA A 657 12.84 21.53 37.56
N ARG A 658 11.82 22.25 37.12
CA ARG A 658 11.86 23.74 37.00
C ARG A 658 12.04 24.50 38.32
N THR A 659 11.86 23.84 39.47
CA THR A 659 11.82 24.51 40.77
C THR A 659 13.16 24.53 41.51
N PHE A 660 14.17 23.78 41.07
CA PHE A 660 15.40 23.53 41.89
C PHE A 660 16.73 23.57 41.15
N THR A 661 16.80 23.99 39.87
CA THR A 661 18.05 24.06 39.12
C THR A 661 18.35 25.47 38.65
N GLU A 662 19.65 25.89 38.71
CA GLU A 662 20.14 27.13 38.13
C GLU A 662 19.70 27.28 36.67
N ASP A 663 19.42 28.55 36.25
CA ASP A 663 19.03 28.88 34.87
C ASP A 663 20.20 28.59 33.91
N ILE A 664 20.23 27.36 33.37
CA ILE A 664 21.08 27.02 32.23
C ILE A 664 20.40 27.61 31.02
N PRO A 665 21.07 28.42 30.20
CA PRO A 665 20.48 29.00 29.01
C PRO A 665 20.07 27.87 28.03
N ASP A 666 18.79 27.79 27.74
CA ASP A 666 18.24 26.85 26.74
C ASP A 666 18.58 27.29 25.29
N ARG A 667 19.44 28.32 25.14
CA ARG A 667 19.77 28.91 23.85
C ARG A 667 21.22 29.38 23.83
N SER A 668 21.96 29.03 22.77
CA SER A 668 23.30 29.55 22.46
C SER A 668 23.30 30.08 21.03
N VAL A 669 23.89 31.25 20.82
CA VAL A 669 24.01 31.89 19.48
C VAL A 669 25.45 32.29 19.23
N THR A 670 26.01 31.88 18.12
CA THR A 670 27.34 32.27 17.65
C THR A 670 27.23 32.85 16.25
N THR A 671 28.00 33.89 15.99
CA THR A 671 28.03 34.58 14.69
C THR A 671 29.49 34.72 14.24
N LEU A 672 29.76 34.32 13.00
CA LEU A 672 31.08 34.37 12.36
C LEU A 672 30.97 35.15 11.04
N SER A 673 31.93 36.03 10.76
CA SER A 673 32.06 36.69 9.45
C SER A 673 33.14 35.97 8.64
N GLN A 674 32.82 35.65 7.40
CA GLN A 674 33.64 34.82 6.50
C GLN A 674 33.81 35.53 5.14
N GLU A 675 34.84 35.14 4.39
CA GLU A 675 35.09 35.63 3.05
C GLU A 675 35.39 34.47 2.09
N SER A 676 34.86 34.53 0.86
CA SER A 676 35.15 33.56 -0.20
C SER A 676 35.54 34.26 -1.51
N ALA A 677 36.55 33.73 -2.18
CA ALA A 677 36.94 34.18 -3.52
C ALA A 677 36.02 33.67 -4.63
N GLN A 678 35.13 32.73 -4.30
CA GLN A 678 34.24 32.03 -5.25
C GLN A 678 32.77 32.15 -4.83
N PRO A 679 31.84 32.11 -5.78
CA PRO A 679 30.41 32.12 -5.47
C PRO A 679 29.91 30.83 -4.82
N ARG A 680 30.72 29.77 -4.77
CA ARG A 680 30.49 28.52 -4.06
C ARG A 680 31.60 28.31 -3.05
N THR A 681 31.23 27.95 -1.83
CA THR A 681 32.17 27.63 -0.75
C THR A 681 31.54 26.59 0.17
N ASP A 682 32.34 25.94 0.95
CA ASP A 682 31.95 25.02 1.99
C ASP A 682 32.34 25.53 3.38
N GLU A 683 31.53 25.18 4.36
CA GLU A 683 31.70 25.57 5.75
C GLU A 683 31.63 24.37 6.67
N LEU A 684 32.39 24.44 7.77
CA LEU A 684 32.39 23.46 8.85
C LEU A 684 32.22 24.16 10.19
N ILE A 685 31.18 23.75 10.94
CA ILE A 685 30.95 24.25 12.31
C ILE A 685 31.18 23.10 13.27
N LEU A 686 32.08 23.27 14.22
CA LEU A 686 32.23 22.35 15.36
C LEU A 686 31.18 22.71 16.41
N ILE A 687 30.40 21.75 16.82
CA ILE A 687 29.39 21.92 17.85
C ILE A 687 30.00 21.57 19.21
N GLU A 688 30.13 22.58 20.07
CA GLU A 688 30.46 22.41 21.47
C GLU A 688 29.16 22.25 22.26
N TRP A 689 28.91 21.04 22.74
CA TRP A 689 27.76 20.74 23.59
C TRP A 689 27.98 21.30 24.99
N GLN A 690 26.93 21.85 25.59
CA GLN A 690 27.02 22.26 26.98
C GLN A 690 26.87 21.02 27.87
N ASP A 691 27.87 20.70 28.68
CA ASP A 691 27.89 19.56 29.63
C ASP A 691 26.68 19.53 30.57
N ALA A 692 25.95 20.63 30.67
CA ALA A 692 24.78 20.77 31.52
C ALA A 692 23.45 20.36 30.84
N TRP A 693 23.45 19.95 29.57
CA TRP A 693 22.26 19.52 28.88
C TRP A 693 22.02 18.02 29.10
N GLU A 694 21.30 17.70 30.17
CA GLU A 694 20.87 16.34 30.49
C GLU A 694 19.55 16.00 29.79
N GLY A 695 19.60 15.33 28.63
CA GLY A 695 18.43 14.86 27.87
C GLY A 695 17.63 15.97 27.17
N GLY A 696 16.74 15.58 26.25
CA GLY A 696 15.88 16.44 25.46
C GLY A 696 16.33 16.57 24.01
N THR A 697 15.55 17.28 23.19
CA THR A 697 15.86 17.54 21.78
C THR A 697 16.57 18.89 21.65
N VAL A 698 17.71 18.93 20.97
CA VAL A 698 18.43 20.15 20.62
C VAL A 698 18.26 20.42 19.13
N GLU A 699 17.80 21.62 18.82
CA GLU A 699 17.64 22.10 17.45
C GLU A 699 18.76 23.08 17.12
N LEU A 700 19.54 22.76 16.09
CA LEU A 700 20.53 23.62 15.50
C LEU A 700 19.90 24.32 14.29
N THR A 701 19.92 25.65 14.30
CA THR A 701 19.55 26.47 13.14
C THR A 701 20.80 27.20 12.65
N VAL A 702 21.15 27.00 11.39
CA VAL A 702 22.23 27.74 10.72
C VAL A 702 21.62 28.72 9.73
N ARG A 703 21.95 29.99 9.87
CA ARG A 703 21.52 31.06 9.00
C ARG A 703 22.75 31.75 8.38
N VAL A 704 22.76 31.88 7.08
CA VAL A 704 23.79 32.57 6.34
C VAL A 704 23.21 33.85 5.70
N THR A 705 23.95 34.92 5.76
CA THR A 705 23.57 36.21 5.15
C THR A 705 24.69 36.67 4.23
N ASP A 706 24.41 36.88 2.95
CA ASP A 706 25.29 37.54 1.99
C ASP A 706 25.30 39.05 2.29
N GLU A 707 26.44 39.59 2.65
CA GLU A 707 26.56 41.01 3.03
C GLU A 707 26.38 41.98 1.86
N ALA A 708 26.66 41.54 0.64
CA ALA A 708 26.54 42.37 -0.55
C ALA A 708 25.07 42.61 -0.95
N THR A 709 24.23 41.60 -0.82
CA THR A 709 22.82 41.63 -1.24
C THR A 709 21.83 41.67 -0.08
N GLY A 710 22.26 41.24 1.11
CA GLY A 710 21.37 41.00 2.25
C GLY A 710 20.49 39.73 2.11
N ALA A 711 20.75 38.92 1.10
CA ALA A 711 20.04 37.64 0.93
C ALA A 711 20.39 36.68 2.07
N THR A 712 19.41 35.86 2.50
CA THR A 712 19.60 34.93 3.60
C THR A 712 19.15 33.53 3.19
N ALA A 713 19.90 32.51 3.62
CA ALA A 713 19.53 31.08 3.56
C ALA A 713 19.56 30.47 4.97
N GLU A 714 18.67 29.56 5.25
CA GLU A 714 18.56 28.96 6.58
C GLU A 714 18.27 27.46 6.48
N ARG A 715 18.91 26.67 7.36
CA ARG A 715 18.67 25.23 7.53
C ARG A 715 18.65 24.86 9.00
N THR A 716 17.86 23.84 9.33
CA THR A 716 17.69 23.38 10.71
C THR A 716 17.96 21.88 10.78
N LEU A 717 18.60 21.43 11.87
CA LEU A 717 18.88 20.03 12.17
C LEU A 717 18.60 19.76 13.65
N ALA A 718 17.95 18.66 13.97
CA ALA A 718 17.64 18.27 15.34
C ALA A 718 18.41 17.04 15.77
N PHE A 719 18.76 17.01 17.08
CA PHE A 719 19.36 15.87 17.76
C PHE A 719 18.66 15.62 19.10
N ASP A 720 18.54 14.35 19.47
CA ASP A 720 18.12 13.95 20.80
C ASP A 720 19.37 13.70 21.66
N ILE A 721 19.39 14.21 22.87
CA ILE A 721 20.50 14.00 23.81
C ILE A 721 20.16 12.82 24.73
N ASP A 722 21.07 11.86 24.80
CA ASP A 722 20.91 10.69 25.70
C ASP A 722 21.05 11.11 27.17
N PRO A 723 20.02 10.96 28.00
CA PRO A 723 20.08 11.32 29.41
C PRO A 723 20.89 10.34 30.27
N SER A 724 21.33 9.22 29.71
CA SER A 724 21.86 8.05 30.47
C SER A 724 23.38 7.93 30.41
N SER A 725 24.08 8.85 29.81
CA SER A 725 25.56 8.79 29.65
C SER A 725 26.30 9.52 30.74
#